data_0cc3e2a8aaf1ed1391a57332953e2d61
#
_entry.id   0cc3e2a8aaf1ed1391a57332953e2d61
#
_cell.length_a   1.000
_cell.length_b   1.000
_cell.length_c   1.000
_cell.angle_alpha   90.00
_cell.angle_beta   90.00
_cell.angle_gamma   90.00
#
_symmetry.space_group_name_H-M   'P 1'
#
loop_
_entity.id
_entity.type
_entity.pdbx_description
1 polymer ?
#
loop_
_entity_poly.entity_id
_entity_poly.type
_entity_poly.pdbx_seq_one_letter_code
_entity_poly.pdbx_strand_id
1 'polypeptide(L)'
;MNIQSIKKTSWKAGIFSLLLLTVFSCARMGSPDGGWYDETPPKILGTSPANGSDDVNSKKVTILFNEFVTLDNPTEKVVVSPPQLEAPEVKVNGKRITVALQDTLKPNTTYTIDFSDAIADNNEGNPLGNYTYSFSTGNHIDTMEVAGYVLEAQNLEPIKGILVGLYRNLNDTAFQHEPMMRIARTDGNGHFVIKGVAKGDYRIYALQDMDGNYKFNQASEKIAFTPEIIMPSFKPDVRQDTIWRDSLHINDIKQVPYTHFLPDDVVLSAFTQIQTNRYFLKAERKEPDHFTLFYSYGNAELPEIKGLNFNEKNAFIVEPSLNQDTITYWLRDTILVNQDTLHMQVSYLASDSLGKLARQNDTLEVLSKVPYEKRLKQYKEEYDKWKKQQEKNKKKGEPYQTEYPTTPLEVRIKNGTQIAPDENPTFILPSPVAVCDTSKIHLYEKVDTLWQRAKYQFGSVPGIPRQYKIVGAWNPGHEYSLELDSATFIDIYGKASRKIKQSIKVSSLDEFSTLIVSLQRMEGKNCLLQLLNESDKPIREVVAKNNEATFYYVKPGTFYLRLIVDENDNGVWDTGLYNTRQPEAVYYYTKEIECKAKRDVRITWNPRQTPLYLQKPAKITKQKADEKQKIKRRNYERAKKLGLEYNPKSGVAEKVKKSKKAHRK
;
A
#
# COMPACT_ATOMS: atom_id res chain seq x y z
N MET A 1 -73.45 57.55 12.87
CA MET A 1 -72.38 56.55 12.83
C MET A 1 -72.77 55.41 11.92
N ASN A 2 -72.09 55.23 10.80
CA ASN A 2 -72.57 54.54 9.57
C ASN A 2 -72.43 52.99 9.69
N ILE A 3 -73.58 52.31 9.67
CA ILE A 3 -73.68 50.82 9.68
C ILE A 3 -72.96 50.15 8.50
N GLN A 4 -72.68 50.87 7.43
CA GLN A 4 -71.93 50.35 6.27
C GLN A 4 -70.38 50.13 6.52
N SER A 5 -69.83 50.77 7.52
CA SER A 5 -68.41 50.59 7.84
C SER A 5 -68.11 49.28 8.61
N ILE A 6 -69.10 48.85 9.41
CA ILE A 6 -68.98 47.63 10.22
C ILE A 6 -69.08 46.35 9.36
N LYS A 7 -69.93 46.39 8.32
CA LYS A 7 -70.02 45.22 7.38
C LYS A 7 -68.77 45.03 6.50
N LYS A 8 -68.04 46.08 6.13
CA LYS A 8 -66.77 45.97 5.35
C LYS A 8 -65.62 45.45 6.18
N THR A 9 -65.59 45.72 7.49
CA THR A 9 -64.55 45.29 8.38
C THR A 9 -64.72 43.82 8.78
N SER A 10 -65.96 43.37 9.01
CA SER A 10 -66.24 41.96 9.30
C SER A 10 -66.01 41.05 8.10
N TRP A 11 -66.27 41.53 6.87
CA TRP A 11 -66.02 40.73 5.66
C TRP A 11 -64.52 40.58 5.35
N LYS A 12 -63.68 41.63 5.60
CA LYS A 12 -62.23 41.56 5.51
C LYS A 12 -61.66 40.68 6.61
N ALA A 13 -62.20 40.69 7.82
CA ALA A 13 -61.75 39.80 8.89
C ALA A 13 -62.11 38.32 8.60
N GLY A 14 -63.28 38.07 8.00
CA GLY A 14 -63.66 36.74 7.56
C GLY A 14 -62.79 36.19 6.42
N ILE A 15 -62.42 37.01 5.43
CA ILE A 15 -61.56 36.66 4.34
C ILE A 15 -60.09 36.41 4.86
N PHE A 16 -59.64 37.22 5.81
CA PHE A 16 -58.29 37.05 6.42
C PHE A 16 -58.23 35.80 7.30
N SER A 17 -59.33 35.47 8.02
CA SER A 17 -59.41 34.23 8.80
C SER A 17 -59.50 32.99 7.90
N LEU A 18 -60.16 33.07 6.75
CA LEU A 18 -60.23 31.98 5.75
C LEU A 18 -58.84 31.79 5.05
N LEU A 19 -58.17 32.90 4.78
CA LEU A 19 -56.78 32.85 4.24
C LEU A 19 -55.79 32.27 5.24
N LEU A 20 -55.96 32.56 6.56
CA LEU A 20 -55.08 31.96 7.60
C LEU A 20 -55.31 30.45 7.77
N LEU A 21 -56.52 29.96 7.58
CA LEU A 21 -56.83 28.54 7.63
C LEU A 21 -56.27 27.74 6.45
N THR A 22 -56.01 28.37 5.29
CA THR A 22 -55.38 27.71 4.15
C THR A 22 -53.88 27.60 4.29
N VAL A 23 -53.23 28.41 5.13
CA VAL A 23 -51.78 28.38 5.34
C VAL A 23 -51.32 27.25 6.31
N PHE A 24 -52.27 26.75 7.14
CA PHE A 24 -52.00 25.60 8.03
C PHE A 24 -52.35 24.24 7.46
N SER A 25 -52.78 24.16 6.20
CA SER A 25 -52.96 22.89 5.51
C SER A 25 -51.57 22.41 5.04
N CYS A 26 -50.72 21.96 5.95
CA CYS A 26 -49.62 21.09 5.62
C CYS A 26 -50.21 19.78 5.10
N ALA A 27 -50.45 19.71 3.81
CA ALA A 27 -50.56 18.44 3.13
C ALA A 27 -49.21 17.73 3.31
N ARG A 28 -49.12 16.82 4.26
CA ARG A 28 -48.08 15.80 4.21
C ARG A 28 -48.29 15.07 2.88
N MET A 29 -47.44 15.36 1.90
CA MET A 29 -47.28 14.44 0.79
C MET A 29 -46.85 13.11 1.38
N GLY A 30 -47.80 12.22 1.62
CA GLY A 30 -47.50 10.84 1.86
C GLY A 30 -46.88 10.30 0.60
N SER A 31 -45.56 10.20 0.56
CA SER A 31 -44.95 9.32 -0.41
C SER A 31 -45.57 7.95 -0.16
N PRO A 32 -46.13 7.29 -1.18
CA PRO A 32 -46.65 5.94 -0.99
C PRO A 32 -45.49 5.09 -0.43
N ASP A 33 -45.71 4.59 0.79
CA ASP A 33 -44.75 3.67 1.44
C ASP A 33 -44.74 2.37 0.67
N GLY A 34 -44.19 2.27 -0.52
CA GLY A 34 -44.12 1.08 -1.38
C GLY A 34 -44.43 -0.27 -0.74
N GLY A 35 -44.53 -1.33 -1.47
CA GLY A 35 -44.68 -2.70 -0.95
C GLY A 35 -43.51 -3.17 -0.07
N TRP A 36 -43.61 -4.36 0.47
CA TRP A 36 -42.45 -5.04 1.07
C TRP A 36 -41.38 -5.27 0.01
N TYR A 37 -40.12 -5.14 0.41
CA TYR A 37 -38.98 -5.39 -0.47
C TYR A 37 -38.87 -6.88 -0.79
N ASP A 38 -38.44 -7.23 -1.99
CA ASP A 38 -38.00 -8.58 -2.28
C ASP A 38 -36.59 -8.80 -1.63
N GLU A 39 -36.51 -9.75 -0.72
CA GLU A 39 -35.27 -10.13 -0.04
C GLU A 39 -34.80 -11.53 -0.51
N THR A 40 -35.35 -12.03 -1.61
CA THR A 40 -34.91 -13.30 -2.19
C THR A 40 -33.89 -13.09 -3.29
N PRO A 41 -32.77 -13.85 -3.29
CA PRO A 41 -31.82 -13.79 -4.39
C PRO A 41 -32.45 -14.26 -5.71
N PRO A 42 -31.94 -13.79 -6.86
CA PRO A 42 -32.37 -14.27 -8.17
C PRO A 42 -32.09 -15.77 -8.30
N LYS A 43 -32.99 -16.49 -8.99
CA LYS A 43 -32.87 -17.93 -9.22
C LYS A 43 -32.61 -18.22 -10.68
N ILE A 44 -31.70 -19.12 -10.96
CA ILE A 44 -31.44 -19.62 -12.31
C ILE A 44 -32.59 -20.57 -12.71
N LEU A 45 -33.27 -20.27 -13.80
CA LEU A 45 -34.33 -21.10 -14.37
C LEU A 45 -33.77 -22.11 -15.36
N GLY A 46 -32.68 -21.78 -16.03
CA GLY A 46 -32.03 -22.66 -16.97
C GLY A 46 -30.84 -22.00 -17.67
N THR A 47 -30.05 -22.80 -18.35
CA THR A 47 -28.88 -22.37 -19.14
C THR A 47 -28.92 -23.02 -20.52
N SER A 48 -28.35 -22.35 -21.50
CA SER A 48 -28.19 -22.90 -22.85
C SER A 48 -26.78 -22.58 -23.36
N PRO A 49 -25.90 -23.59 -23.58
CA PRO A 49 -26.11 -25.02 -23.27
C PRO A 49 -26.44 -25.31 -21.80
N ALA A 50 -26.87 -26.49 -21.44
CA ALA A 50 -27.11 -26.84 -20.04
C ALA A 50 -25.81 -26.77 -19.23
N ASN A 51 -25.88 -26.34 -18.00
CA ASN A 51 -24.71 -26.33 -17.10
C ASN A 51 -24.25 -27.80 -16.88
N GLY A 52 -22.96 -28.05 -17.07
CA GLY A 52 -22.39 -29.38 -16.95
C GLY A 52 -22.65 -30.24 -18.22
N SER A 53 -22.94 -29.67 -19.38
CA SER A 53 -23.06 -30.44 -20.64
C SER A 53 -21.69 -30.68 -21.27
N ASP A 54 -21.60 -31.80 -21.95
CA ASP A 54 -20.46 -32.26 -22.76
C ASP A 54 -20.74 -32.10 -24.27
N ASP A 55 -19.74 -32.37 -25.11
CA ASP A 55 -19.77 -32.25 -26.57
C ASP A 55 -20.33 -30.91 -27.11
N VAL A 56 -20.09 -29.82 -26.35
CA VAL A 56 -20.59 -28.49 -26.70
C VAL A 56 -19.70 -27.79 -27.72
N ASN A 57 -20.29 -27.39 -28.84
CA ASN A 57 -19.61 -26.63 -29.91
C ASN A 57 -20.00 -25.14 -29.96
N SER A 58 -20.90 -24.70 -29.06
CA SER A 58 -21.39 -23.30 -29.01
C SER A 58 -20.42 -22.41 -28.28
N LYS A 59 -20.04 -21.30 -28.90
CA LYS A 59 -19.28 -20.22 -28.27
C LYS A 59 -20.16 -19.31 -27.42
N LYS A 60 -21.47 -19.47 -27.47
CA LYS A 60 -22.42 -18.61 -26.77
C LYS A 60 -23.10 -19.37 -25.65
N VAL A 61 -23.00 -18.83 -24.45
CA VAL A 61 -23.68 -19.30 -23.24
C VAL A 61 -24.74 -18.29 -22.81
N THR A 62 -25.94 -18.77 -22.51
CA THR A 62 -27.04 -17.94 -22.01
C THR A 62 -27.57 -18.49 -20.69
N ILE A 63 -27.72 -17.65 -19.70
CA ILE A 63 -28.25 -17.98 -18.38
C ILE A 63 -29.55 -17.21 -18.18
N LEU A 64 -30.63 -17.89 -17.87
CA LEU A 64 -31.97 -17.33 -17.68
C LEU A 64 -32.34 -17.31 -16.19
N PHE A 65 -32.83 -16.16 -15.73
CA PHE A 65 -33.25 -15.95 -14.35
C PHE A 65 -34.78 -15.73 -14.23
N ASN A 66 -35.32 -15.93 -13.02
CA ASN A 66 -36.71 -15.66 -12.67
C ASN A 66 -37.05 -14.16 -12.70
N GLU A 67 -36.05 -13.29 -12.52
CA GLU A 67 -36.19 -11.84 -12.40
C GLU A 67 -35.09 -11.07 -13.15
N PHE A 68 -35.19 -9.74 -13.18
CA PHE A 68 -34.18 -8.87 -13.78
C PHE A 68 -32.89 -8.90 -12.94
N VAL A 69 -31.75 -9.10 -13.61
CA VAL A 69 -30.43 -9.21 -12.96
C VAL A 69 -29.49 -8.14 -13.46
N THR A 70 -28.47 -7.87 -12.66
CA THR A 70 -27.35 -7.01 -12.98
C THR A 70 -26.02 -7.72 -12.72
N LEU A 71 -24.94 -7.25 -13.34
CA LEU A 71 -23.58 -7.71 -13.09
C LEU A 71 -22.75 -6.56 -12.52
N ASP A 72 -22.17 -6.80 -11.36
CA ASP A 72 -21.23 -5.88 -10.72
C ASP A 72 -19.83 -6.15 -11.24
N ASN A 73 -19.23 -5.14 -11.88
CA ASN A 73 -17.85 -5.14 -12.40
C ASN A 73 -17.46 -6.42 -13.17
N PRO A 74 -18.17 -6.76 -14.27
CA PRO A 74 -17.98 -8.04 -14.96
C PRO A 74 -16.58 -8.24 -15.51
N THR A 75 -15.85 -7.17 -15.87
CA THR A 75 -14.49 -7.24 -16.39
C THR A 75 -13.47 -7.79 -15.38
N GLU A 76 -13.68 -7.50 -14.10
CA GLU A 76 -12.80 -8.01 -13.04
C GLU A 76 -13.29 -9.32 -12.44
N LYS A 77 -14.63 -9.47 -12.29
CA LYS A 77 -15.21 -10.59 -11.55
C LYS A 77 -15.53 -11.80 -12.39
N VAL A 78 -15.78 -11.63 -13.70
CA VAL A 78 -16.10 -12.77 -14.57
C VAL A 78 -14.83 -13.33 -15.18
N VAL A 79 -14.49 -14.56 -14.81
CA VAL A 79 -13.28 -15.24 -15.27
C VAL A 79 -13.65 -16.43 -16.14
N VAL A 80 -13.16 -16.44 -17.38
CA VAL A 80 -13.28 -17.58 -18.30
C VAL A 80 -12.00 -18.41 -18.26
N SER A 81 -12.12 -19.71 -18.07
CA SER A 81 -10.99 -20.64 -18.05
C SER A 81 -11.29 -21.87 -18.93
N PRO A 82 -10.41 -22.22 -19.92
CA PRO A 82 -9.17 -21.53 -20.30
C PRO A 82 -9.34 -20.07 -20.69
N PRO A 83 -8.30 -19.23 -20.51
CA PRO A 83 -8.39 -17.81 -20.84
C PRO A 83 -8.61 -17.57 -22.32
N GLN A 84 -9.24 -16.47 -22.65
CA GLN A 84 -9.48 -16.01 -24.01
C GLN A 84 -8.52 -14.87 -24.32
N LEU A 85 -7.81 -14.91 -25.46
CA LEU A 85 -6.95 -13.81 -25.90
C LEU A 85 -7.80 -12.59 -26.31
N GLU A 86 -8.92 -12.85 -27.00
CA GLU A 86 -9.93 -11.83 -27.22
C GLU A 86 -10.94 -11.86 -26.06
N ALA A 87 -11.14 -10.74 -25.41
CA ALA A 87 -12.02 -10.65 -24.25
C ALA A 87 -13.42 -11.16 -24.54
N PRO A 88 -14.00 -12.04 -23.71
CA PRO A 88 -15.35 -12.53 -23.90
C PRO A 88 -16.37 -11.39 -23.76
N GLU A 89 -17.37 -11.39 -24.61
CA GLU A 89 -18.44 -10.40 -24.53
C GLU A 89 -19.49 -10.85 -23.51
N VAL A 90 -19.63 -10.11 -22.39
CA VAL A 90 -20.59 -10.39 -21.34
C VAL A 90 -21.69 -9.35 -21.37
N LYS A 91 -22.95 -9.76 -21.62
CA LYS A 91 -24.09 -8.86 -21.73
C LYS A 91 -25.22 -9.28 -20.79
N VAL A 92 -25.83 -8.30 -20.15
CA VAL A 92 -27.08 -8.47 -19.40
C VAL A 92 -28.23 -7.87 -20.20
N ASN A 93 -29.25 -8.65 -20.41
CA ASN A 93 -30.50 -8.18 -21.06
C ASN A 93 -31.73 -8.67 -20.27
N GLY A 94 -32.19 -7.82 -19.38
CA GLY A 94 -33.32 -8.13 -18.54
C GLY A 94 -33.09 -9.29 -17.59
N LYS A 95 -33.72 -10.42 -17.86
CA LYS A 95 -33.64 -11.67 -17.09
C LYS A 95 -32.53 -12.63 -17.63
N ARG A 96 -31.67 -12.17 -18.53
CA ARG A 96 -30.70 -13.03 -19.20
C ARG A 96 -29.30 -12.44 -19.10
N ILE A 97 -28.34 -13.29 -18.77
CA ILE A 97 -26.91 -13.05 -18.96
C ILE A 97 -26.45 -13.87 -20.16
N THR A 98 -25.73 -13.25 -21.08
CA THR A 98 -25.14 -13.89 -22.23
C THR A 98 -23.64 -13.69 -22.20
N VAL A 99 -22.88 -14.77 -22.36
CA VAL A 99 -21.42 -14.76 -22.51
C VAL A 99 -21.10 -15.33 -23.89
N ALA A 100 -20.42 -14.54 -24.73
CA ALA A 100 -19.93 -14.95 -26.03
C ALA A 100 -18.40 -15.03 -25.99
N LEU A 101 -17.89 -16.25 -26.15
CA LEU A 101 -16.47 -16.54 -26.27
C LEU A 101 -16.00 -16.15 -27.66
N GLN A 102 -14.89 -15.44 -27.78
CA GLN A 102 -14.40 -14.92 -29.05
C GLN A 102 -13.44 -15.93 -29.71
N ASP A 103 -12.54 -16.49 -28.94
CA ASP A 103 -11.54 -17.44 -29.43
C ASP A 103 -12.18 -18.77 -29.88
N THR A 104 -11.46 -19.49 -30.72
CA THR A 104 -11.84 -20.85 -31.13
C THR A 104 -11.75 -21.78 -29.92
N LEU A 105 -12.81 -22.56 -29.69
CA LEU A 105 -12.85 -23.52 -28.61
C LEU A 105 -11.82 -24.65 -28.83
N LYS A 106 -11.04 -24.91 -27.77
CA LYS A 106 -10.07 -26.01 -27.76
C LYS A 106 -10.81 -27.36 -27.69
N PRO A 107 -10.43 -28.39 -28.46
CA PRO A 107 -11.07 -29.67 -28.38
C PRO A 107 -10.80 -30.38 -27.04
N ASN A 108 -11.69 -31.29 -26.66
CA ASN A 108 -11.59 -32.09 -25.42
C ASN A 108 -11.22 -31.27 -24.19
N THR A 109 -11.87 -30.12 -24.02
CA THR A 109 -11.49 -29.15 -23.00
C THR A 109 -12.73 -28.73 -22.21
N THR A 110 -12.64 -28.82 -20.90
CA THR A 110 -13.65 -28.26 -20.00
C THR A 110 -13.48 -26.73 -19.92
N TYR A 111 -14.53 -25.98 -20.14
CA TYR A 111 -14.61 -24.55 -19.97
C TYR A 111 -15.37 -24.21 -18.69
N THR A 112 -14.86 -23.25 -17.92
CA THR A 112 -15.54 -22.70 -16.76
C THR A 112 -15.70 -21.19 -16.93
N ILE A 113 -16.88 -20.68 -16.60
CA ILE A 113 -17.17 -19.25 -16.52
C ILE A 113 -17.52 -18.98 -15.07
N ASP A 114 -16.61 -18.40 -14.33
CA ASP A 114 -16.81 -18.06 -12.93
C ASP A 114 -17.29 -16.61 -12.82
N PHE A 115 -18.49 -16.44 -12.32
CA PHE A 115 -19.08 -15.12 -12.07
C PHE A 115 -18.76 -14.61 -10.67
N SER A 116 -18.12 -15.42 -9.82
CA SER A 116 -17.92 -15.07 -8.42
C SER A 116 -19.22 -14.59 -7.78
N ASP A 117 -19.22 -13.42 -7.12
CA ASP A 117 -20.39 -12.76 -6.52
C ASP A 117 -20.97 -11.62 -7.38
N ALA A 118 -20.64 -11.57 -8.68
CA ALA A 118 -21.01 -10.47 -9.56
C ALA A 118 -22.51 -10.38 -9.84
N ILE A 119 -23.27 -11.48 -9.72
CA ILE A 119 -24.69 -11.53 -10.10
C ILE A 119 -25.58 -11.11 -8.94
N ALA A 120 -26.41 -10.10 -9.17
CA ALA A 120 -27.42 -9.66 -8.22
C ALA A 120 -28.73 -9.32 -8.93
N ASP A 121 -29.86 -9.26 -8.19
CA ASP A 121 -31.09 -8.69 -8.75
C ASP A 121 -30.93 -7.19 -9.03
N ASN A 122 -31.67 -6.71 -10.03
CA ASN A 122 -31.55 -5.32 -10.50
C ASN A 122 -32.26 -4.32 -9.59
N ASN A 123 -33.25 -4.73 -8.80
CA ASN A 123 -34.11 -3.83 -8.05
C ASN A 123 -33.58 -3.59 -6.63
N GLU A 124 -33.39 -4.64 -5.87
CA GLU A 124 -32.96 -4.58 -4.47
C GLU A 124 -31.45 -4.80 -4.28
N GLY A 125 -30.80 -5.40 -5.27
CA GLY A 125 -29.38 -5.74 -5.24
C GLY A 125 -29.09 -6.99 -4.38
N ASN A 126 -30.04 -7.92 -4.27
CA ASN A 126 -29.83 -9.19 -3.56
C ASN A 126 -28.83 -10.08 -4.34
N PRO A 127 -27.72 -10.49 -3.75
CA PRO A 127 -26.71 -11.28 -4.45
C PRO A 127 -27.16 -12.73 -4.67
N LEU A 128 -26.87 -13.28 -5.87
CA LEU A 128 -27.01 -14.71 -6.13
C LEU A 128 -26.05 -15.54 -5.26
N GLY A 129 -24.90 -14.97 -4.93
CA GLY A 129 -23.76 -15.68 -4.36
C GLY A 129 -22.79 -16.18 -5.43
N ASN A 130 -21.79 -16.97 -5.04
CA ASN A 130 -20.81 -17.49 -5.97
C ASN A 130 -21.46 -18.46 -6.96
N TYR A 131 -21.32 -18.15 -8.24
CA TYR A 131 -21.83 -19.00 -9.31
C TYR A 131 -20.78 -19.26 -10.39
N THR A 132 -20.60 -20.54 -10.73
CA THR A 132 -19.74 -20.98 -11.81
C THR A 132 -20.55 -21.82 -12.78
N TYR A 133 -20.49 -21.49 -14.06
CA TYR A 133 -21.04 -22.28 -15.16
C TYR A 133 -19.91 -23.07 -15.83
N SER A 134 -20.16 -24.33 -16.20
CA SER A 134 -19.17 -25.19 -16.83
C SER A 134 -19.78 -25.99 -18.00
N PHE A 135 -18.95 -26.27 -19.00
CA PHE A 135 -19.26 -27.17 -20.11
C PHE A 135 -17.96 -27.78 -20.65
N SER A 136 -18.07 -28.84 -21.43
CA SER A 136 -16.94 -29.46 -22.13
C SER A 136 -17.16 -29.52 -23.63
N THR A 137 -16.08 -29.35 -24.41
CA THR A 137 -16.05 -29.58 -25.85
C THR A 137 -15.74 -31.04 -26.20
N GLY A 138 -15.50 -31.90 -25.22
CA GLY A 138 -15.34 -33.32 -25.32
C GLY A 138 -16.41 -34.06 -24.51
N ASN A 139 -16.30 -35.34 -24.40
CA ASN A 139 -17.25 -36.26 -23.74
C ASN A 139 -17.05 -36.35 -22.20
N HIS A 140 -16.26 -35.50 -21.62
CA HIS A 140 -15.95 -35.53 -20.19
C HIS A 140 -15.80 -34.13 -19.62
N ILE A 141 -16.25 -33.92 -18.39
CA ILE A 141 -16.08 -32.69 -17.64
C ILE A 141 -15.11 -32.91 -16.48
N ASP A 142 -14.05 -32.12 -16.47
CA ASP A 142 -13.12 -32.07 -15.34
C ASP A 142 -13.75 -31.33 -14.18
N THR A 143 -13.65 -31.87 -12.96
CA THR A 143 -14.34 -31.33 -11.78
C THR A 143 -13.44 -31.03 -10.62
N MET A 144 -12.13 -31.34 -10.68
CA MET A 144 -11.24 -31.07 -9.58
C MET A 144 -10.94 -29.57 -9.45
N GLU A 145 -10.50 -29.20 -8.26
CA GLU A 145 -10.15 -27.82 -7.92
C GLU A 145 -8.76 -27.78 -7.28
N VAL A 146 -8.08 -26.64 -7.44
CA VAL A 146 -6.83 -26.29 -6.76
C VAL A 146 -7.03 -24.92 -6.14
N ALA A 147 -6.80 -24.80 -4.83
CA ALA A 147 -6.98 -23.54 -4.13
C ALA A 147 -5.74 -23.15 -3.31
N GLY A 148 -5.69 -21.89 -2.94
CA GLY A 148 -4.58 -21.35 -2.15
C GLY A 148 -4.61 -19.84 -2.02
N TYR A 149 -3.45 -19.27 -1.73
CA TYR A 149 -3.30 -17.85 -1.43
C TYR A 149 -2.10 -17.26 -2.18
N VAL A 150 -2.24 -16.01 -2.62
CA VAL A 150 -1.14 -15.21 -3.18
C VAL A 150 -0.89 -14.03 -2.26
N LEU A 151 0.34 -13.94 -1.75
CA LEU A 151 0.79 -12.91 -0.82
C LEU A 151 1.98 -12.17 -1.41
N GLU A 152 2.11 -10.90 -1.07
CA GLU A 152 3.34 -10.13 -1.36
C GLU A 152 4.52 -10.74 -0.60
N ALA A 153 5.60 -11.09 -1.29
CA ALA A 153 6.75 -11.77 -0.68
C ALA A 153 7.40 -10.95 0.42
N GLN A 154 7.50 -9.63 0.24
CA GLN A 154 8.19 -8.72 1.15
C GLN A 154 7.48 -8.52 2.49
N ASN A 155 6.14 -8.62 2.53
CA ASN A 155 5.36 -8.19 3.69
C ASN A 155 4.09 -9.00 3.96
N LEU A 156 3.89 -10.11 3.28
CA LEU A 156 2.72 -11.00 3.36
C LEU A 156 1.37 -10.27 3.20
N GLU A 157 1.35 -9.16 2.46
CA GLU A 157 0.09 -8.48 2.13
C GLU A 157 -0.69 -9.33 1.12
N PRO A 158 -1.98 -9.63 1.36
CA PRO A 158 -2.80 -10.33 0.38
C PRO A 158 -2.88 -9.55 -0.94
N ILE A 159 -2.77 -10.23 -2.07
CA ILE A 159 -2.86 -9.60 -3.39
C ILE A 159 -4.20 -9.92 -4.00
N LYS A 160 -5.02 -8.88 -4.22
CA LYS A 160 -6.33 -9.00 -4.90
C LYS A 160 -6.17 -8.89 -6.41
N GLY A 161 -6.93 -9.73 -7.14
CA GLY A 161 -7.09 -9.62 -8.60
C GLY A 161 -5.93 -10.14 -9.43
N ILE A 162 -4.87 -10.69 -8.82
CA ILE A 162 -3.78 -11.32 -9.58
C ILE A 162 -4.28 -12.63 -10.21
N LEU A 163 -3.84 -12.92 -11.43
CA LEU A 163 -4.14 -14.17 -12.10
C LEU A 163 -3.30 -15.30 -11.50
N VAL A 164 -3.93 -16.44 -11.29
CA VAL A 164 -3.24 -17.68 -10.91
C VAL A 164 -3.58 -18.75 -11.94
N GLY A 165 -2.57 -19.42 -12.46
CA GLY A 165 -2.78 -20.38 -13.54
C GLY A 165 -1.95 -21.64 -13.42
N LEU A 166 -2.47 -22.70 -14.04
CA LEU A 166 -1.86 -24.03 -14.11
C LEU A 166 -1.29 -24.29 -15.49
N TYR A 167 -0.14 -24.97 -15.52
CA TYR A 167 0.53 -25.48 -16.72
C TYR A 167 0.70 -26.99 -16.62
N ARG A 168 0.30 -27.71 -17.67
CA ARG A 168 0.56 -29.16 -17.79
C ARG A 168 1.99 -29.43 -18.29
N ASN A 169 2.54 -28.48 -19.05
CA ASN A 169 3.95 -28.50 -19.41
C ASN A 169 4.78 -28.13 -18.18
N LEU A 170 5.52 -29.12 -17.66
CA LEU A 170 6.32 -28.96 -16.43
C LEU A 170 7.65 -28.25 -16.66
N ASN A 171 7.96 -27.90 -17.92
CA ASN A 171 9.17 -27.15 -18.23
C ASN A 171 9.06 -25.70 -17.70
N ASP A 172 10.10 -25.23 -17.05
CA ASP A 172 10.12 -23.87 -16.48
C ASP A 172 9.96 -22.76 -17.54
N THR A 173 10.32 -23.02 -18.80
CA THR A 173 10.11 -22.06 -19.90
C THR A 173 8.65 -21.91 -20.34
N ALA A 174 7.76 -22.81 -19.94
CA ALA A 174 6.35 -22.77 -20.34
C ALA A 174 5.68 -21.45 -19.92
N PHE A 175 5.99 -20.93 -18.74
CA PHE A 175 5.43 -19.67 -18.23
C PHE A 175 5.73 -18.45 -19.12
N GLN A 176 6.86 -18.48 -19.84
CA GLN A 176 7.26 -17.39 -20.74
C GLN A 176 6.71 -17.56 -22.16
N HIS A 177 6.48 -18.80 -22.60
CA HIS A 177 6.17 -19.09 -24.01
C HIS A 177 4.72 -19.52 -24.25
N GLU A 178 4.08 -20.15 -23.27
CA GLU A 178 2.72 -20.66 -23.39
C GLU A 178 1.74 -19.82 -22.54
N PRO A 179 0.50 -19.61 -22.99
CA PRO A 179 -0.52 -19.01 -22.14
C PRO A 179 -0.96 -20.01 -21.05
N MET A 180 -1.39 -19.51 -19.91
CA MET A 180 -1.95 -20.31 -18.83
C MET A 180 -3.09 -21.22 -19.35
N MET A 181 -3.11 -22.47 -18.90
CA MET A 181 -4.12 -23.44 -19.35
C MET A 181 -5.42 -23.33 -18.56
N ARG A 182 -5.33 -23.12 -17.26
CA ARG A 182 -6.43 -22.92 -16.31
C ARG A 182 -6.13 -21.71 -15.47
N ILE A 183 -7.12 -20.86 -15.27
CA ILE A 183 -6.93 -19.63 -14.50
C ILE A 183 -8.03 -19.39 -13.46
N ALA A 184 -7.64 -18.67 -12.42
CA ALA A 184 -8.54 -17.99 -11.48
C ALA A 184 -7.96 -16.61 -11.13
N ARG A 185 -8.74 -15.74 -10.50
CA ARG A 185 -8.27 -14.49 -9.89
C ARG A 185 -8.39 -14.59 -8.38
N THR A 186 -7.47 -13.93 -7.69
CA THR A 186 -7.51 -13.83 -6.23
C THR A 186 -8.56 -12.84 -5.75
N ASP A 187 -9.20 -13.16 -4.63
CA ASP A 187 -10.11 -12.28 -3.90
C ASP A 187 -9.36 -11.26 -3.00
N GLY A 188 -10.10 -10.48 -2.21
CA GLY A 188 -9.54 -9.49 -1.27
C GLY A 188 -8.69 -10.08 -0.15
N ASN A 189 -8.74 -11.39 0.09
CA ASN A 189 -7.86 -12.10 1.01
C ASN A 189 -6.64 -12.73 0.31
N GLY A 190 -6.48 -12.48 -0.99
CA GLY A 190 -5.49 -13.14 -1.81
C GLY A 190 -5.82 -14.62 -2.11
N HIS A 191 -7.02 -15.08 -1.77
CA HIS A 191 -7.44 -16.47 -1.97
C HIS A 191 -7.91 -16.69 -3.42
N PHE A 192 -7.53 -17.82 -4.00
CA PHE A 192 -7.94 -18.26 -5.34
C PHE A 192 -8.48 -19.68 -5.31
N VAL A 193 -9.35 -19.99 -6.27
CA VAL A 193 -9.83 -21.36 -6.54
C VAL A 193 -9.86 -21.58 -8.05
N ILE A 194 -8.98 -22.44 -8.56
CA ILE A 194 -8.93 -22.86 -9.97
C ILE A 194 -9.83 -24.06 -10.12
N LYS A 195 -10.89 -23.93 -10.91
CA LYS A 195 -11.92 -24.95 -11.11
C LYS A 195 -11.78 -25.66 -12.47
N GLY A 196 -12.41 -26.83 -12.60
CA GLY A 196 -12.42 -27.59 -13.84
C GLY A 196 -11.05 -28.16 -14.20
N VAL A 197 -10.31 -28.63 -13.20
CA VAL A 197 -8.97 -29.18 -13.37
C VAL A 197 -9.05 -30.67 -13.60
N ALA A 198 -8.35 -31.16 -14.64
CA ALA A 198 -8.21 -32.59 -14.93
C ALA A 198 -7.19 -33.23 -13.96
N LYS A 199 -7.25 -34.55 -13.83
CA LYS A 199 -6.20 -35.33 -13.15
C LYS A 199 -4.88 -35.19 -13.89
N GLY A 200 -3.78 -34.98 -13.18
CA GLY A 200 -2.44 -34.84 -13.75
C GLY A 200 -1.52 -34.02 -12.89
N ASP A 201 -0.32 -33.80 -13.37
CA ASP A 201 0.73 -33.02 -12.72
C ASP A 201 0.77 -31.64 -13.35
N TYR A 202 0.92 -30.61 -12.49
CA TYR A 202 0.89 -29.23 -12.90
C TYR A 202 1.98 -28.39 -12.23
N ARG A 203 2.46 -27.39 -12.96
CA ARG A 203 3.11 -26.21 -12.39
C ARG A 203 2.06 -25.13 -12.14
N ILE A 204 2.22 -24.39 -11.06
CA ILE A 204 1.35 -23.26 -10.72
C ILE A 204 2.15 -21.95 -10.68
N TYR A 205 1.59 -20.92 -11.31
CA TYR A 205 2.16 -19.58 -11.36
C TYR A 205 1.08 -18.55 -11.08
N ALA A 206 1.47 -17.45 -10.43
CA ALA A 206 0.67 -16.24 -10.41
C ALA A 206 1.33 -15.17 -11.28
N LEU A 207 0.52 -14.32 -11.92
CA LEU A 207 0.96 -13.29 -12.84
C LEU A 207 0.07 -12.05 -12.73
N GLN A 208 0.68 -10.90 -12.48
CA GLN A 208 0.05 -9.61 -12.72
C GLN A 208 0.28 -9.23 -14.18
N ASP A 209 -0.54 -9.81 -15.04
CA ASP A 209 -0.47 -9.66 -16.49
C ASP A 209 -0.82 -8.22 -16.88
N MET A 210 0.14 -7.50 -17.44
CA MET A 210 0.02 -6.09 -17.79
C MET A 210 -0.47 -5.86 -19.22
N ASP A 211 -0.27 -6.81 -20.12
CA ASP A 211 -0.62 -6.71 -21.54
C ASP A 211 -1.74 -7.66 -22.00
N GLY A 212 -2.26 -8.51 -21.11
CA GLY A 212 -3.38 -9.39 -21.36
C GLY A 212 -3.06 -10.63 -22.21
N ASN A 213 -1.79 -11.04 -22.24
CA ASN A 213 -1.33 -12.17 -23.08
C ASN A 213 -1.26 -13.51 -22.32
N TYR A 214 -1.48 -13.49 -20.99
CA TYR A 214 -1.42 -14.65 -20.08
C TYR A 214 -0.05 -15.34 -20.03
N LYS A 215 1.03 -14.61 -20.27
CA LYS A 215 2.42 -15.09 -20.27
C LYS A 215 3.30 -14.13 -19.51
N PHE A 216 4.34 -14.64 -18.88
CA PHE A 216 5.37 -13.79 -18.28
C PHE A 216 6.38 -13.38 -19.35
N ASN A 217 6.27 -12.15 -19.85
CA ASN A 217 7.13 -11.61 -20.91
C ASN A 217 7.81 -10.29 -20.51
N GLN A 218 7.40 -9.67 -19.42
CA GLN A 218 7.95 -8.41 -18.93
C GLN A 218 8.48 -8.58 -17.51
N ALA A 219 9.75 -8.23 -17.29
CA ALA A 219 10.36 -8.32 -15.96
C ALA A 219 9.72 -7.37 -14.91
N SER A 220 8.92 -6.39 -15.38
CA SER A 220 8.12 -5.50 -14.52
C SER A 220 6.85 -6.14 -13.98
N GLU A 221 6.41 -7.24 -14.57
CA GLU A 221 5.25 -7.98 -14.10
C GLU A 221 5.55 -8.68 -12.78
N LYS A 222 4.60 -8.60 -11.87
CA LYS A 222 4.69 -9.32 -10.61
C LYS A 222 4.34 -10.77 -10.82
N ILE A 223 5.18 -11.67 -10.34
CA ILE A 223 5.06 -13.11 -10.50
C ILE A 223 5.13 -13.83 -9.15
N ALA A 224 4.53 -15.01 -9.09
CA ALA A 224 4.76 -15.94 -8.00
C ALA A 224 4.74 -17.37 -8.53
N PHE A 225 5.50 -18.27 -7.92
CA PHE A 225 5.54 -19.68 -8.26
C PHE A 225 6.06 -20.52 -7.09
N THR A 226 5.81 -21.80 -7.14
CA THR A 226 6.41 -22.79 -6.26
C THR A 226 7.18 -23.83 -7.06
N PRO A 227 8.31 -24.35 -6.55
CA PRO A 227 9.01 -25.47 -7.19
C PRO A 227 8.23 -26.78 -7.09
N GLU A 228 7.23 -26.85 -6.24
CA GLU A 228 6.43 -28.06 -6.03
C GLU A 228 5.49 -28.34 -7.21
N ILE A 229 5.33 -29.64 -7.51
CA ILE A 229 4.36 -30.10 -8.52
C ILE A 229 3.00 -30.23 -7.84
N ILE A 230 1.99 -29.62 -8.45
CA ILE A 230 0.61 -29.66 -7.97
C ILE A 230 -0.09 -30.88 -8.58
N MET A 231 -0.60 -31.75 -7.71
CA MET A 231 -1.35 -32.96 -8.09
C MET A 231 -2.78 -32.86 -7.54
N PRO A 232 -3.76 -32.41 -8.34
CA PRO A 232 -5.14 -32.30 -7.90
C PRO A 232 -5.71 -33.66 -7.46
N SER A 233 -6.38 -33.66 -6.33
CA SER A 233 -7.03 -34.84 -5.76
C SER A 233 -8.29 -34.43 -5.00
N PHE A 234 -9.03 -35.39 -4.50
CA PHE A 234 -10.19 -35.15 -3.65
C PHE A 234 -10.37 -36.22 -2.59
N LYS A 235 -11.04 -35.86 -1.53
CA LYS A 235 -11.49 -36.80 -0.49
C LYS A 235 -12.91 -36.44 -0.04
N PRO A 236 -13.71 -37.43 0.41
CA PRO A 236 -14.95 -37.11 1.11
C PRO A 236 -14.61 -36.48 2.48
N ASP A 237 -15.36 -35.45 2.84
CA ASP A 237 -15.21 -34.71 4.09
C ASP A 237 -16.57 -34.23 4.59
N VAL A 238 -16.63 -33.71 5.82
CA VAL A 238 -17.85 -33.20 6.44
C VAL A 238 -17.60 -31.79 6.95
N ARG A 239 -18.40 -30.84 6.50
CA ARG A 239 -18.35 -29.49 7.01
C ARG A 239 -19.52 -29.19 7.93
N GLN A 240 -19.30 -28.28 8.85
CA GLN A 240 -20.34 -27.78 9.75
C GLN A 240 -20.96 -26.52 9.16
N ASP A 241 -22.24 -26.60 8.81
CA ASP A 241 -23.02 -25.42 8.41
C ASP A 241 -23.80 -24.89 9.62
N THR A 242 -23.51 -23.65 10.01
CA THR A 242 -24.22 -22.98 11.12
C THR A 242 -25.39 -22.18 10.58
N ILE A 243 -26.60 -22.57 10.98
CA ILE A 243 -27.82 -21.84 10.63
C ILE A 243 -28.13 -20.86 11.75
N TRP A 244 -28.08 -19.56 11.43
CA TRP A 244 -28.31 -18.51 12.41
C TRP A 244 -29.80 -18.18 12.51
N ARG A 245 -30.34 -18.06 13.74
CA ARG A 245 -31.68 -17.56 14.00
C ARG A 245 -31.76 -16.05 13.83
N ASP A 246 -30.76 -15.36 14.33
CA ASP A 246 -30.53 -13.92 14.22
C ASP A 246 -29.02 -13.63 14.18
N SER A 247 -28.59 -12.38 14.22
CA SER A 247 -27.18 -12.00 14.16
C SER A 247 -26.31 -12.49 15.30
N LEU A 248 -26.90 -12.95 16.40
CA LEU A 248 -26.21 -13.32 17.63
C LEU A 248 -26.49 -14.76 18.09
N HIS A 249 -27.58 -15.37 17.61
CA HIS A 249 -28.03 -16.67 18.10
C HIS A 249 -28.03 -17.73 17.00
N ILE A 250 -27.42 -18.86 17.29
CA ILE A 250 -27.45 -20.03 16.43
C ILE A 250 -28.85 -20.69 16.55
N ASN A 251 -29.43 -21.06 15.40
CA ASN A 251 -30.68 -21.80 15.33
C ASN A 251 -30.44 -23.31 15.22
N ASP A 252 -29.45 -23.70 14.40
CA ASP A 252 -29.15 -25.10 14.14
C ASP A 252 -27.70 -25.25 13.64
N ILE A 253 -27.12 -26.42 13.86
CA ILE A 253 -25.79 -26.79 13.36
C ILE A 253 -25.97 -28.08 12.59
N LYS A 254 -25.68 -28.05 11.28
CA LYS A 254 -25.77 -29.21 10.40
C LYS A 254 -24.41 -29.67 9.96
N GLN A 255 -24.17 -30.96 10.02
CA GLN A 255 -23.04 -31.58 9.37
C GLN A 255 -23.45 -31.99 7.96
N VAL A 256 -22.76 -31.40 6.97
CA VAL A 256 -23.05 -31.61 5.54
C VAL A 256 -21.87 -32.30 4.88
N PRO A 257 -22.04 -33.51 4.35
CA PRO A 257 -20.98 -34.17 3.60
C PRO A 257 -20.70 -33.39 2.30
N TYR A 258 -19.43 -33.26 1.96
CA TYR A 258 -18.98 -32.61 0.72
C TYR A 258 -17.72 -33.27 0.18
N THR A 259 -17.42 -32.98 -1.07
CA THR A 259 -16.15 -33.37 -1.71
C THR A 259 -15.12 -32.29 -1.42
N HIS A 260 -14.08 -32.64 -0.68
CA HIS A 260 -12.97 -31.77 -0.37
C HIS A 260 -11.89 -31.94 -1.43
N PHE A 261 -11.66 -30.88 -2.24
CA PHE A 261 -10.61 -30.87 -3.25
C PHE A 261 -9.28 -30.45 -2.62
N LEU A 262 -8.20 -31.03 -3.11
CA LEU A 262 -6.84 -30.81 -2.65
C LEU A 262 -5.89 -30.61 -3.83
N PRO A 263 -4.80 -29.80 -3.67
CA PRO A 263 -4.49 -28.98 -2.50
C PRO A 263 -5.40 -27.74 -2.40
N ASP A 264 -5.65 -27.29 -1.15
CA ASP A 264 -6.46 -26.10 -0.86
C ASP A 264 -5.68 -25.01 -0.08
N ASP A 265 -4.41 -25.27 0.17
CA ASP A 265 -3.52 -24.44 1.00
C ASP A 265 -2.24 -23.99 0.29
N VAL A 266 -2.22 -24.01 -1.04
CA VAL A 266 -1.07 -23.57 -1.83
C VAL A 266 -0.77 -22.10 -1.55
N VAL A 267 0.46 -21.78 -1.10
CA VAL A 267 0.88 -20.40 -0.87
C VAL A 267 1.89 -19.97 -1.91
N LEU A 268 1.59 -18.88 -2.60
CA LEU A 268 2.45 -18.28 -3.60
C LEU A 268 2.92 -16.89 -3.12
N SER A 269 4.24 -16.74 -2.96
CA SER A 269 4.89 -15.48 -2.57
C SER A 269 5.21 -14.66 -3.82
N ALA A 270 4.47 -13.58 -4.03
CA ALA A 270 4.58 -12.78 -5.24
C ALA A 270 5.63 -11.67 -5.09
N PHE A 271 6.40 -11.49 -6.14
CA PHE A 271 7.46 -10.50 -6.21
C PHE A 271 7.60 -9.92 -7.63
N THR A 272 8.22 -8.75 -7.72
CA THR A 272 8.66 -8.17 -9.00
C THR A 272 10.18 -8.27 -9.06
N GLN A 273 10.71 -8.70 -10.18
CA GLN A 273 12.15 -8.81 -10.37
C GLN A 273 12.81 -7.43 -10.37
N ILE A 274 14.05 -7.35 -9.91
CA ILE A 274 14.84 -6.12 -10.03
C ILE A 274 15.03 -5.80 -11.52
N GLN A 275 14.64 -4.58 -11.90
CA GLN A 275 14.88 -4.06 -13.23
C GLN A 275 16.32 -3.52 -13.25
N THR A 276 17.24 -4.27 -13.84
CA THR A 276 18.65 -3.86 -13.96
C THR A 276 18.92 -3.05 -15.23
N ASN A 277 17.93 -2.94 -16.12
CA ASN A 277 18.06 -2.12 -17.33
C ASN A 277 18.24 -0.66 -16.96
N ARG A 278 19.39 -0.11 -17.37
CA ARG A 278 19.77 1.26 -17.11
C ARG A 278 19.48 2.13 -18.32
N TYR A 279 18.68 3.16 -18.10
CA TYR A 279 18.43 4.23 -19.09
C TYR A 279 18.28 5.56 -18.36
N PHE A 280 18.56 6.63 -19.08
CA PHE A 280 18.38 7.97 -18.57
C PHE A 280 16.88 8.30 -18.47
N LEU A 281 16.45 8.81 -17.31
CA LEU A 281 15.06 9.19 -17.08
C LEU A 281 14.83 10.68 -17.33
N LYS A 282 15.61 11.52 -16.68
CA LYS A 282 15.48 12.99 -16.76
C LYS A 282 16.65 13.69 -16.09
N ALA A 283 16.78 15.00 -16.42
CA ALA A 283 17.58 15.96 -15.66
C ALA A 283 16.67 16.99 -15.00
N GLU A 284 16.95 17.39 -13.77
CA GLU A 284 16.22 18.46 -13.08
C GLU A 284 17.19 19.45 -12.43
N ARG A 285 16.89 20.76 -12.58
CA ARG A 285 17.56 21.87 -11.88
C ARG A 285 16.52 22.70 -11.14
N LYS A 286 16.11 22.19 -9.97
CA LYS A 286 15.10 22.86 -9.12
C LYS A 286 15.63 24.14 -8.49
N GLU A 287 16.87 24.04 -8.01
CA GLU A 287 17.61 25.14 -7.44
C GLU A 287 18.74 25.58 -8.39
N PRO A 288 19.17 26.83 -8.35
CA PRO A 288 20.16 27.36 -9.29
C PRO A 288 21.56 26.78 -9.11
N ASP A 289 21.88 26.29 -7.92
CA ASP A 289 23.22 25.88 -7.50
C ASP A 289 23.56 24.43 -7.78
N HIS A 290 22.58 23.61 -8.19
CA HIS A 290 22.81 22.21 -8.54
C HIS A 290 21.78 21.69 -9.55
N PHE A 291 22.14 20.62 -10.25
CA PHE A 291 21.21 19.81 -11.04
C PHE A 291 21.39 18.33 -10.72
N THR A 292 20.37 17.55 -11.01
CA THR A 292 20.36 16.11 -10.71
C THR A 292 19.99 15.33 -11.96
N LEU A 293 20.77 14.28 -12.25
CA LEU A 293 20.50 13.29 -13.28
C LEU A 293 19.87 12.05 -12.63
N PHE A 294 18.79 11.55 -13.23
CA PHE A 294 18.07 10.37 -12.76
C PHE A 294 18.16 9.24 -13.78
N TYR A 295 18.49 8.08 -13.30
CA TYR A 295 18.57 6.84 -14.08
C TYR A 295 17.63 5.79 -13.49
N SER A 296 17.18 4.85 -14.31
CA SER A 296 16.31 3.73 -13.88
C SER A 296 17.03 2.74 -12.97
N TYR A 297 18.35 2.62 -13.10
CA TYR A 297 19.20 1.75 -12.30
C TYR A 297 20.59 2.36 -12.11
N GLY A 298 21.23 2.05 -11.00
CA GLY A 298 22.53 2.59 -10.67
C GLY A 298 23.71 1.94 -11.43
N ASN A 299 24.84 2.62 -11.45
CA ASN A 299 26.08 2.08 -11.97
C ASN A 299 27.27 2.73 -11.27
N ALA A 300 28.32 1.93 -10.99
CA ALA A 300 29.54 2.43 -10.34
C ALA A 300 30.30 3.44 -11.21
N GLU A 301 30.21 3.31 -12.53
CA GLU A 301 30.77 4.29 -13.45
C GLU A 301 29.81 5.48 -13.57
N LEU A 302 30.27 6.63 -13.06
CA LEU A 302 29.47 7.86 -13.09
C LEU A 302 29.45 8.45 -14.53
N PRO A 303 28.36 9.17 -14.90
CA PRO A 303 28.29 9.86 -16.16
C PRO A 303 29.39 10.92 -16.32
N GLU A 304 30.01 10.97 -17.49
CA GLU A 304 30.93 12.02 -17.89
C GLU A 304 30.18 13.19 -18.52
N ILE A 305 30.47 14.40 -18.08
CA ILE A 305 29.84 15.60 -18.59
C ILE A 305 30.86 16.42 -19.35
N LYS A 306 30.51 16.80 -20.59
CA LYS A 306 31.25 17.76 -21.40
C LYS A 306 30.40 19.01 -21.60
N GLY A 307 30.87 20.16 -21.12
CA GLY A 307 30.16 21.43 -21.29
C GLY A 307 30.19 21.88 -22.75
N LEU A 308 29.04 22.38 -23.25
CA LEU A 308 28.93 22.97 -24.58
C LEU A 308 28.89 24.51 -24.53
N ASN A 309 28.41 25.08 -23.44
CA ASN A 309 28.37 26.52 -23.19
C ASN A 309 29.07 26.93 -21.88
N PHE A 310 29.82 26.03 -21.28
CA PHE A 310 30.61 26.26 -20.08
C PHE A 310 31.86 25.33 -20.05
N ASN A 311 32.81 25.63 -19.17
CA ASN A 311 33.99 24.76 -18.95
C ASN A 311 33.66 23.79 -17.84
N GLU A 312 33.70 22.48 -18.11
CA GLU A 312 33.43 21.42 -17.16
C GLU A 312 34.55 21.15 -16.15
N LYS A 313 35.79 21.62 -16.41
CA LYS A 313 36.93 21.36 -15.53
C LYS A 313 36.71 21.94 -14.14
N ASN A 314 36.67 21.09 -13.13
CA ASN A 314 36.40 21.48 -11.74
C ASN A 314 35.07 22.23 -11.51
N ALA A 315 34.12 22.13 -12.46
CA ALA A 315 32.85 22.83 -12.40
C ALA A 315 31.91 22.26 -11.33
N PHE A 316 32.09 20.99 -10.95
CA PHE A 316 31.13 20.26 -10.14
C PHE A 316 31.74 19.61 -8.89
N ILE A 317 30.90 19.49 -7.83
CA ILE A 317 31.03 18.46 -6.80
C ILE A 317 29.93 17.45 -7.09
N VAL A 318 30.32 16.18 -7.24
CA VAL A 318 29.38 15.09 -7.61
C VAL A 318 28.98 14.31 -6.38
N GLU A 319 27.68 14.22 -6.16
CA GLU A 319 27.09 13.46 -5.04
C GLU A 319 26.15 12.39 -5.59
N PRO A 320 26.58 11.14 -5.75
CA PRO A 320 25.70 10.03 -6.10
C PRO A 320 24.85 9.60 -4.90
N SER A 321 23.63 9.12 -5.17
CA SER A 321 22.84 8.38 -4.19
C SER A 321 23.53 7.08 -3.78
N LEU A 322 23.06 6.46 -2.70
CA LEU A 322 23.58 5.16 -2.23
C LEU A 322 23.49 4.10 -3.34
N ASN A 323 22.39 4.10 -4.10
CA ASN A 323 22.16 3.19 -5.22
C ASN A 323 22.81 3.65 -6.54
N GLN A 324 23.44 4.84 -6.58
CA GLN A 324 24.08 5.40 -7.77
C GLN A 324 23.13 5.55 -9.00
N ASP A 325 21.86 5.64 -8.76
CA ASP A 325 20.79 5.87 -9.75
C ASP A 325 20.39 7.35 -9.88
N THR A 326 20.68 8.12 -8.85
CA THR A 326 20.40 9.55 -8.75
C THR A 326 21.72 10.28 -8.44
N ILE A 327 22.14 11.18 -9.32
CA ILE A 327 23.45 11.82 -9.23
C ILE A 327 23.25 13.34 -9.26
N THR A 328 23.66 13.99 -8.17
CA THR A 328 23.55 15.46 -8.02
C THR A 328 24.92 16.09 -8.32
N TYR A 329 24.91 17.09 -9.18
CA TYR A 329 26.06 17.89 -9.58
C TYR A 329 25.91 19.30 -9.01
N TRP A 330 26.74 19.63 -8.00
CA TRP A 330 26.79 20.96 -7.39
C TRP A 330 27.71 21.85 -8.18
N LEU A 331 27.23 23.01 -8.59
CA LEU A 331 28.00 23.99 -9.37
C LEU A 331 28.95 24.73 -8.42
N ARG A 332 30.25 24.68 -8.68
CA ARG A 332 31.26 25.34 -7.83
C ARG A 332 31.42 26.81 -8.18
N ASP A 333 31.09 27.19 -9.39
CA ASP A 333 31.26 28.57 -9.87
C ASP A 333 29.93 29.32 -9.84
N THR A 334 29.95 30.51 -9.23
CA THR A 334 28.80 31.40 -9.17
C THR A 334 28.35 31.88 -10.58
N ILE A 335 29.27 31.93 -11.56
CA ILE A 335 28.91 32.23 -12.95
C ILE A 335 27.97 31.17 -13.49
N LEU A 336 28.27 29.87 -13.26
CA LEU A 336 27.42 28.77 -13.66
C LEU A 336 26.09 28.74 -12.92
N VAL A 337 26.12 29.09 -11.63
CA VAL A 337 24.90 29.22 -10.80
C VAL A 337 23.95 30.27 -11.37
N ASN A 338 24.49 31.35 -11.96
CA ASN A 338 23.73 32.43 -12.54
C ASN A 338 23.36 32.24 -14.02
N GLN A 339 23.91 31.22 -14.67
CA GLN A 339 23.55 30.86 -16.04
C GLN A 339 22.22 30.06 -16.03
N ASP A 340 21.21 30.57 -16.72
CA ASP A 340 19.87 29.97 -16.70
C ASP A 340 19.81 28.59 -17.36
N THR A 341 20.53 28.41 -18.47
CA THR A 341 20.55 27.13 -19.20
C THR A 341 21.98 26.61 -19.34
N LEU A 342 22.19 25.37 -18.88
CA LEU A 342 23.44 24.64 -19.10
C LEU A 342 23.24 23.68 -20.25
N HIS A 343 24.03 23.82 -21.30
CA HIS A 343 24.08 22.90 -22.43
C HIS A 343 25.27 21.97 -22.24
N MET A 344 25.02 20.69 -22.29
CA MET A 344 26.05 19.70 -22.06
C MET A 344 25.81 18.40 -22.83
N GLN A 345 26.88 17.74 -23.18
CA GLN A 345 26.87 16.35 -23.62
C GLN A 345 27.15 15.46 -22.42
N VAL A 346 26.32 14.46 -22.21
CA VAL A 346 26.43 13.48 -21.11
C VAL A 346 26.71 12.12 -21.72
N SER A 347 27.82 11.52 -21.35
CA SER A 347 28.25 10.17 -21.75
C SER A 347 28.07 9.23 -20.57
N TYR A 348 27.28 8.19 -20.74
CA TYR A 348 26.95 7.24 -19.67
C TYR A 348 26.70 5.83 -20.21
N LEU A 349 26.75 4.83 -19.33
CA LEU A 349 26.37 3.47 -19.68
C LEU A 349 24.85 3.31 -19.63
N ALA A 350 24.26 2.79 -20.70
CA ALA A 350 22.84 2.43 -20.81
C ALA A 350 22.68 1.00 -21.33
N SER A 351 21.58 0.36 -20.99
CA SER A 351 21.26 -0.99 -21.49
C SER A 351 20.74 -0.90 -22.92
N ASP A 352 21.26 -1.74 -23.79
CA ASP A 352 20.73 -1.96 -25.13
C ASP A 352 19.46 -2.85 -25.09
N SER A 353 18.91 -3.20 -26.24
CA SER A 353 17.72 -4.06 -26.36
C SER A 353 17.91 -5.47 -25.80
N LEU A 354 19.15 -5.90 -25.59
CA LEU A 354 19.51 -7.20 -25.00
C LEU A 354 19.87 -7.09 -23.52
N GLY A 355 19.72 -5.90 -22.91
CA GLY A 355 20.10 -5.63 -21.53
C GLY A 355 21.59 -5.48 -21.27
N LYS A 356 22.44 -5.47 -22.31
CA LYS A 356 23.87 -5.27 -22.18
C LYS A 356 24.20 -3.78 -22.11
N LEU A 357 25.09 -3.42 -21.17
CA LEU A 357 25.53 -2.04 -21.02
C LEU A 357 26.40 -1.59 -22.21
N ALA A 358 26.04 -0.50 -22.83
CA ALA A 358 26.75 0.18 -23.89
C ALA A 358 26.83 1.69 -23.57
N ARG A 359 27.90 2.35 -24.05
CA ARG A 359 28.09 3.80 -23.85
C ARG A 359 27.14 4.58 -24.77
N GLN A 360 26.32 5.43 -24.16
CA GLN A 360 25.40 6.33 -24.84
C GLN A 360 25.83 7.79 -24.60
N ASN A 361 25.58 8.65 -25.59
CA ASN A 361 25.88 10.07 -25.50
C ASN A 361 24.59 10.85 -25.81
N ASP A 362 24.15 11.64 -24.86
CA ASP A 362 22.97 12.50 -25.02
C ASP A 362 23.36 13.96 -24.85
N THR A 363 22.71 14.82 -25.59
CA THR A 363 22.84 16.27 -25.42
C THR A 363 21.69 16.79 -24.61
N LEU A 364 21.99 17.40 -23.45
CA LEU A 364 21.00 17.89 -22.52
C LEU A 364 21.02 19.40 -22.40
N GLU A 365 19.84 19.98 -22.28
CA GLU A 365 19.60 21.38 -21.89
C GLU A 365 18.99 21.37 -20.48
N VAL A 366 19.78 21.83 -19.50
CA VAL A 366 19.36 21.83 -18.11
C VAL A 366 19.00 23.24 -17.68
N LEU A 367 17.70 23.51 -17.62
CA LEU A 367 17.13 24.82 -17.35
C LEU A 367 16.93 25.04 -15.84
N SER A 368 17.35 26.20 -15.34
CA SER A 368 17.03 26.62 -13.98
C SER A 368 15.54 26.93 -13.83
N LYS A 369 14.88 26.36 -12.85
CA LYS A 369 13.45 26.60 -12.57
C LYS A 369 13.15 28.07 -12.28
N VAL A 370 14.11 28.78 -11.70
CA VAL A 370 13.98 30.21 -11.42
C VAL A 370 15.09 30.97 -12.18
N PRO A 371 14.75 31.72 -13.24
CA PRO A 371 15.72 32.48 -14.02
C PRO A 371 16.50 33.51 -13.18
N TYR A 372 17.73 33.79 -13.58
CA TYR A 372 18.63 34.71 -12.89
C TYR A 372 18.03 36.11 -12.71
N GLU A 373 17.41 36.65 -13.74
CA GLU A 373 16.76 37.97 -13.67
C GLU A 373 15.69 38.04 -12.60
N LYS A 374 14.89 36.97 -12.49
CA LYS A 374 13.85 36.88 -11.43
C LYS A 374 14.47 36.84 -10.04
N ARG A 375 15.56 36.06 -9.87
CA ARG A 375 16.30 36.00 -8.60
C ARG A 375 16.92 37.33 -8.24
N LEU A 376 17.52 38.01 -9.23
CA LEU A 376 18.12 39.33 -9.07
C LEU A 376 17.07 40.39 -8.68
N LYS A 377 15.89 40.34 -9.29
CA LYS A 377 14.77 41.21 -8.92
C LYS A 377 14.32 40.99 -7.48
N GLN A 378 14.14 39.74 -7.09
CA GLN A 378 13.78 39.39 -5.71
C GLN A 378 14.84 39.89 -4.71
N TYR A 379 16.11 39.64 -4.99
CA TYR A 379 17.20 40.11 -4.16
C TYR A 379 17.21 41.68 -4.02
N LYS A 380 17.00 42.39 -5.13
CA LYS A 380 16.91 43.87 -5.08
C LYS A 380 15.72 44.34 -4.25
N GLU A 381 14.57 43.74 -4.39
CA GLU A 381 13.37 44.07 -3.61
C GLU A 381 13.58 43.81 -2.11
N GLU A 382 14.24 42.71 -1.75
CA GLU A 382 14.57 42.40 -0.37
C GLU A 382 15.61 43.35 0.21
N TYR A 383 16.65 43.66 -0.54
CA TYR A 383 17.68 44.62 -0.18
C TYR A 383 17.09 46.02 0.05
N ASP A 384 16.23 46.49 -0.84
CA ASP A 384 15.58 47.82 -0.72
C ASP A 384 14.64 47.87 0.49
N LYS A 385 13.90 46.80 0.76
CA LYS A 385 13.08 46.70 1.99
C LYS A 385 13.94 46.74 3.25
N TRP A 386 15.02 45.98 3.26
CA TRP A 386 15.96 45.98 4.37
C TRP A 386 16.58 47.36 4.59
N LYS A 387 17.08 47.99 3.51
CA LYS A 387 17.69 49.34 3.58
C LYS A 387 16.72 50.36 4.13
N LYS A 388 15.49 50.40 3.65
CA LYS A 388 14.44 51.28 4.19
C LYS A 388 14.17 51.01 5.67
N GLN A 389 14.20 49.76 6.11
CA GLN A 389 14.03 49.44 7.52
C GLN A 389 15.21 49.90 8.36
N GLN A 390 16.46 49.77 7.91
CA GLN A 390 17.65 50.24 8.62
C GLN A 390 17.65 51.78 8.74
N GLU A 391 17.29 52.49 7.68
CA GLU A 391 17.14 53.95 7.70
C GLU A 391 16.06 54.40 8.68
N LYS A 392 14.95 53.66 8.79
CA LYS A 392 13.87 53.91 9.74
C LYS A 392 14.34 53.69 11.18
N ASN A 393 15.06 52.59 11.43
CA ASN A 393 15.62 52.27 12.76
C ASN A 393 16.63 53.38 13.20
N LYS A 394 17.53 53.79 12.29
CA LYS A 394 18.49 54.85 12.53
C LYS A 394 17.81 56.16 12.91
N LYS A 395 16.74 56.55 12.22
CA LYS A 395 15.96 57.74 12.50
C LYS A 395 15.25 57.69 13.85
N LYS A 396 14.89 56.50 14.31
CA LYS A 396 14.22 56.27 15.60
C LYS A 396 15.19 56.08 16.78
N GLY A 397 16.52 56.03 16.53
CA GLY A 397 17.52 55.68 17.53
C GLY A 397 17.52 54.20 17.94
N GLU A 398 16.89 53.35 17.16
CA GLU A 398 16.87 51.90 17.35
C GLU A 398 18.17 51.28 16.77
N PRO A 399 18.60 50.08 17.21
CA PRO A 399 19.75 49.39 16.64
C PRO A 399 19.57 49.16 15.15
N TYR A 400 20.60 49.50 14.36
CA TYR A 400 20.60 49.30 12.90
C TYR A 400 21.91 48.67 12.42
N GLN A 401 21.87 48.01 11.27
CA GLN A 401 23.01 47.40 10.60
C GLN A 401 23.40 48.21 9.38
N THR A 402 24.70 48.32 9.12
CA THR A 402 25.25 49.03 7.96
C THR A 402 25.45 48.13 6.74
N GLU A 403 25.62 46.84 6.99
CA GLU A 403 25.84 45.85 5.94
C GLU A 403 24.62 44.91 5.80
N TYR A 404 24.29 44.58 4.54
CA TYR A 404 23.22 43.61 4.29
C TYR A 404 23.62 42.23 4.82
N PRO A 405 22.82 41.62 5.67
CA PRO A 405 23.18 40.32 6.25
C PRO A 405 23.27 39.22 5.17
N THR A 406 24.37 38.53 5.15
CA THR A 406 24.50 37.33 4.30
C THR A 406 23.56 36.24 4.81
N THR A 407 22.90 35.53 3.87
CA THR A 407 22.08 34.38 4.22
C THR A 407 22.97 33.29 4.82
N PRO A 408 22.75 32.89 6.08
CA PRO A 408 23.61 31.90 6.72
C PRO A 408 23.34 30.49 6.17
N LEU A 409 24.30 29.61 6.37
CA LEU A 409 24.12 28.19 6.15
C LEU A 409 23.21 27.62 7.24
N GLU A 410 22.04 27.12 6.85
CA GLU A 410 21.10 26.52 7.79
C GLU A 410 21.52 25.08 8.13
N VAL A 411 21.82 24.84 9.40
CA VAL A 411 22.15 23.52 9.93
C VAL A 411 20.91 22.95 10.61
N ARG A 412 20.34 21.89 10.07
CA ARG A 412 19.24 21.17 10.71
C ARG A 412 19.79 20.07 11.60
N ILE A 413 19.35 20.01 12.85
CA ILE A 413 19.69 18.93 13.78
C ILE A 413 18.49 17.99 13.89
N LYS A 414 18.66 16.74 13.45
CA LYS A 414 17.72 15.64 13.64
C LYS A 414 18.06 14.93 14.96
N ASN A 415 17.05 14.46 15.69
CA ASN A 415 17.20 13.85 17.02
C ASN A 415 17.97 14.77 17.99
N GLY A 416 17.56 16.04 18.08
CA GLY A 416 18.33 17.05 18.81
C GLY A 416 17.73 17.53 20.13
N THR A 417 16.54 17.04 20.54
CA THR A 417 15.87 17.54 21.77
C THR A 417 15.72 16.48 22.84
N GLN A 418 15.14 15.35 22.49
CA GLN A 418 15.00 14.19 23.39
C GLN A 418 15.42 12.95 22.60
N ILE A 419 16.37 12.21 23.15
CA ILE A 419 16.96 11.03 22.50
C ILE A 419 16.92 9.82 23.44
N ALA A 420 16.88 8.63 22.84
CA ALA A 420 17.20 7.40 23.56
C ALA A 420 18.73 7.29 23.76
N PRO A 421 19.20 6.50 24.74
CA PRO A 421 20.65 6.36 25.00
C PRO A 421 21.48 5.83 23.83
N ASP A 422 20.86 5.16 22.86
CA ASP A 422 21.48 4.62 21.65
C ASP A 422 21.30 5.51 20.40
N GLU A 423 20.57 6.63 20.53
CA GLU A 423 20.35 7.58 19.44
C GLU A 423 21.41 8.67 19.44
N ASN A 424 21.71 9.18 18.26
CA ASN A 424 22.72 10.22 18.07
C ASN A 424 22.16 11.41 17.31
N PRO A 425 22.43 12.66 17.73
CA PRO A 425 22.10 13.85 16.97
C PRO A 425 22.80 13.86 15.62
N THR A 426 22.04 14.17 14.57
CA THR A 426 22.56 14.20 13.19
C THR A 426 22.35 15.59 12.61
N PHE A 427 23.42 16.18 12.08
CA PHE A 427 23.41 17.44 11.35
C PHE A 427 23.12 17.19 9.88
N ILE A 428 22.21 17.93 9.32
CA ILE A 428 21.85 17.87 7.90
C ILE A 428 22.11 19.26 7.32
N LEU A 429 22.94 19.31 6.29
CA LEU A 429 23.36 20.51 5.62
C LEU A 429 22.73 20.61 4.23
N PRO A 430 22.27 21.80 3.80
CA PRO A 430 21.59 21.98 2.51
C PRO A 430 22.54 21.90 1.33
N SER A 431 23.82 22.24 1.50
CA SER A 431 24.85 22.31 0.46
C SER A 431 26.14 21.57 0.91
N PRO A 432 27.02 21.18 -0.01
CA PRO A 432 28.31 20.59 0.31
C PRO A 432 29.18 21.54 1.15
N VAL A 433 29.93 20.97 2.09
CA VAL A 433 30.76 21.70 3.03
C VAL A 433 32.19 21.83 2.48
N ALA A 434 32.71 23.07 2.42
CA ALA A 434 34.08 23.35 2.11
C ALA A 434 34.97 23.28 3.36
N VAL A 435 34.47 23.77 4.51
CA VAL A 435 35.19 23.78 5.78
C VAL A 435 34.29 23.27 6.89
N CYS A 436 34.78 22.33 7.66
CA CYS A 436 34.17 21.83 8.90
C CYS A 436 35.19 21.96 10.04
N ASP A 437 35.02 22.97 10.89
CA ASP A 437 35.92 23.21 12.04
C ASP A 437 35.36 22.52 13.28
N THR A 438 35.83 21.32 13.54
CA THR A 438 35.36 20.52 14.68
C THR A 438 35.77 21.09 16.05
N SER A 439 36.79 22.01 16.11
CA SER A 439 37.17 22.67 17.34
C SER A 439 36.07 23.60 17.88
N LYS A 440 35.15 24.03 17.02
CA LYS A 440 34.01 24.88 17.31
C LYS A 440 32.75 24.10 17.71
N ILE A 441 32.83 22.79 17.85
CA ILE A 441 31.74 21.95 18.34
C ILE A 441 32.02 21.65 19.82
N HIS A 442 31.05 21.97 20.67
CA HIS A 442 31.17 21.77 22.12
C HIS A 442 29.99 20.94 22.60
N LEU A 443 30.28 19.93 23.40
CA LEU A 443 29.27 19.12 24.08
C LEU A 443 29.51 19.20 25.59
N TYR A 444 28.47 19.57 26.31
CA TYR A 444 28.48 19.61 27.76
C TYR A 444 27.41 18.70 28.32
N GLU A 445 27.74 18.05 29.43
CA GLU A 445 26.82 17.22 30.22
C GLU A 445 26.56 17.94 31.53
N LYS A 446 25.30 17.92 31.97
CA LYS A 446 24.90 18.47 33.27
C LYS A 446 24.94 17.34 34.29
N VAL A 447 25.91 17.42 35.19
CA VAL A 447 26.06 16.50 36.33
C VAL A 447 25.64 17.30 37.58
N ASP A 448 24.58 16.83 38.23
CA ASP A 448 23.86 17.55 39.30
C ASP A 448 23.43 18.96 38.85
N THR A 449 24.13 19.98 39.25
CA THR A 449 23.83 21.39 38.88
C THR A 449 24.88 22.03 37.99
N LEU A 450 26.00 21.34 37.69
CA LEU A 450 27.16 21.88 37.02
C LEU A 450 27.30 21.30 35.60
N TRP A 451 27.64 22.16 34.64
CA TRP A 451 27.98 21.77 33.30
C TRP A 451 29.44 21.33 33.22
N GLN A 452 29.68 20.12 32.72
CA GLN A 452 31.00 19.55 32.49
C GLN A 452 31.18 19.21 31.00
N ARG A 453 32.40 19.31 30.48
CA ARG A 453 32.71 19.00 29.09
C ARG A 453 32.59 17.49 28.85
N ALA A 454 31.73 17.07 27.94
CA ALA A 454 31.53 15.68 27.58
C ALA A 454 32.41 15.28 26.37
N LYS A 455 32.84 14.03 26.36
CA LYS A 455 33.58 13.43 25.22
C LYS A 455 32.59 13.00 24.13
N TYR A 456 32.97 13.23 22.89
CA TYR A 456 32.20 12.81 21.72
C TYR A 456 33.12 12.50 20.55
N GLN A 457 32.58 11.75 19.57
CA GLN A 457 33.16 11.58 18.24
C GLN A 457 32.25 12.28 17.23
N PHE A 458 32.86 12.97 16.27
CA PHE A 458 32.14 13.62 15.17
C PHE A 458 32.60 13.02 13.85
N GLY A 459 31.66 12.70 12.96
CA GLY A 459 31.97 12.13 11.67
C GLY A 459 30.80 12.18 10.69
N SER A 460 31.11 11.99 9.41
CA SER A 460 30.09 11.85 8.37
C SER A 460 29.27 10.57 8.56
N VAL A 461 28.02 10.60 8.11
CA VAL A 461 27.19 9.39 8.02
C VAL A 461 27.57 8.64 6.74
N PRO A 462 28.05 7.39 6.83
CA PRO A 462 28.49 6.64 5.65
C PRO A 462 27.38 6.53 4.58
N GLY A 463 27.72 6.79 3.33
CA GLY A 463 26.81 6.68 2.19
C GLY A 463 25.73 7.78 2.09
N ILE A 464 25.66 8.71 3.04
CA ILE A 464 24.66 9.81 3.01
C ILE A 464 25.41 11.15 2.97
N PRO A 465 25.46 11.84 1.81
CA PRO A 465 26.16 13.10 1.68
C PRO A 465 25.54 14.19 2.56
N ARG A 466 26.39 15.14 3.01
CA ARG A 466 26.00 16.31 3.80
C ARG A 466 25.32 15.99 5.14
N GLN A 467 25.46 14.75 5.62
CA GLN A 467 25.02 14.36 6.95
C GLN A 467 26.20 13.99 7.84
N TYR A 468 26.19 14.55 9.05
CA TYR A 468 27.21 14.34 10.07
C TYR A 468 26.51 13.96 11.38
N LYS A 469 27.15 13.11 12.17
CA LYS A 469 26.64 12.70 13.49
C LYS A 469 27.62 12.96 14.61
N ILE A 470 27.09 13.25 15.78
CA ILE A 470 27.83 13.23 17.03
C ILE A 470 27.50 11.94 17.76
N VAL A 471 28.51 11.15 18.05
CA VAL A 471 28.40 9.95 18.88
C VAL A 471 28.99 10.27 20.26
N GLY A 472 28.13 10.34 21.26
CA GLY A 472 28.51 10.59 22.65
C GLY A 472 28.22 9.42 23.56
N ALA A 473 28.75 9.45 24.79
CA ALA A 473 28.28 8.58 25.87
C ALA A 473 27.03 9.20 26.49
N TRP A 474 25.86 8.86 25.96
CA TRP A 474 24.59 9.45 26.38
C TRP A 474 24.09 8.78 27.67
N ASN A 475 24.41 9.38 28.82
CA ASN A 475 23.97 8.88 30.13
C ASN A 475 22.46 9.03 30.31
N PRO A 476 21.73 7.94 30.60
CA PRO A 476 20.27 7.99 30.75
C PRO A 476 19.83 8.95 31.86
N GLY A 477 18.84 9.79 31.56
CA GLY A 477 18.28 10.79 32.49
C GLY A 477 19.06 12.11 32.56
N HIS A 478 20.23 12.23 31.91
CA HIS A 478 21.03 13.41 31.92
C HIS A 478 20.62 14.43 30.84
N GLU A 479 20.96 15.70 31.10
CA GLU A 479 20.79 16.78 30.14
C GLU A 479 22.15 17.15 29.54
N TYR A 480 22.15 17.42 28.24
CA TYR A 480 23.33 17.86 27.49
C TYR A 480 23.06 19.20 26.81
N SER A 481 24.11 20.00 26.65
CA SER A 481 24.12 21.19 25.81
C SER A 481 25.07 20.98 24.66
N LEU A 482 24.53 20.95 23.46
CA LEU A 482 25.31 20.92 22.22
C LEU A 482 25.41 22.34 21.69
N GLU A 483 26.64 22.86 21.59
CA GLU A 483 26.89 24.21 21.15
C GLU A 483 27.83 24.21 19.94
N LEU A 484 27.42 24.94 18.91
CA LEU A 484 28.24 25.21 17.74
C LEU A 484 28.52 26.67 17.66
N ASP A 485 29.76 27.07 17.53
CA ASP A 485 30.12 28.45 17.29
C ASP A 485 29.81 28.88 15.85
N SER A 486 29.82 30.17 15.60
CA SER A 486 29.65 30.71 14.26
C SER A 486 30.74 30.18 13.32
N ALA A 487 30.38 29.89 12.06
CA ALA A 487 31.28 29.36 11.04
C ALA A 487 31.95 28.03 11.44
N THR A 488 31.23 27.17 12.17
CA THR A 488 31.60 25.75 12.35
C THR A 488 31.55 25.01 10.99
N PHE A 489 30.53 25.29 10.20
CA PHE A 489 30.42 24.81 8.84
C PHE A 489 30.44 26.00 7.88
N ILE A 490 31.21 25.88 6.80
CA ILE A 490 31.20 26.82 5.69
C ILE A 490 30.97 26.00 4.44
N ASP A 491 29.96 26.36 3.65
CA ASP A 491 29.66 25.67 2.40
C ASP A 491 30.61 26.11 1.26
N ILE A 492 30.48 25.43 0.11
CA ILE A 492 31.28 25.72 -1.08
C ILE A 492 31.01 27.13 -1.68
N TYR A 493 29.93 27.80 -1.24
CA TYR A 493 29.58 29.17 -1.66
C TYR A 493 30.02 30.22 -0.62
N GLY A 494 30.71 29.81 0.44
CA GLY A 494 31.17 30.71 1.50
C GLY A 494 30.12 31.07 2.55
N LYS A 495 28.91 30.45 2.50
CA LYS A 495 27.89 30.66 3.54
C LYS A 495 28.32 29.98 4.82
N ALA A 496 28.39 30.75 5.90
CA ALA A 496 28.78 30.27 7.23
C ALA A 496 27.57 29.92 8.08
N SER A 497 27.68 28.87 8.88
CA SER A 497 26.68 28.52 9.90
C SER A 497 26.62 29.54 11.02
N ARG A 498 25.42 29.78 11.56
CA ARG A 498 25.24 30.60 12.77
C ARG A 498 25.65 29.80 14.00
N LYS A 499 25.82 30.54 15.12
CA LYS A 499 25.92 29.92 16.44
C LYS A 499 24.64 29.17 16.75
N ILE A 500 24.75 27.93 17.21
CA ILE A 500 23.62 27.05 17.60
C ILE A 500 23.86 26.60 19.03
N LYS A 501 22.81 26.65 19.84
CA LYS A 501 22.78 26.05 21.16
C LYS A 501 21.55 25.18 21.25
N GLN A 502 21.76 23.87 21.41
CA GLN A 502 20.71 22.86 21.44
C GLN A 502 20.77 22.12 22.77
N SER A 503 19.69 22.19 23.55
CA SER A 503 19.51 21.34 24.72
C SER A 503 19.05 19.94 24.27
N ILE A 504 19.71 18.91 24.80
CA ILE A 504 19.41 17.51 24.53
C ILE A 504 19.11 16.83 25.85
N LYS A 505 17.94 16.21 25.97
CA LYS A 505 17.58 15.39 27.12
C LYS A 505 17.69 13.91 26.71
N VAL A 506 18.50 13.14 27.44
CA VAL A 506 18.55 11.69 27.28
C VAL A 506 17.47 11.08 28.14
N SER A 507 16.58 10.28 27.54
CA SER A 507 15.51 9.63 28.27
C SER A 507 16.05 8.68 29.32
N SER A 508 15.39 8.62 30.47
CA SER A 508 15.72 7.68 31.54
C SER A 508 15.42 6.24 31.11
N LEU A 509 16.19 5.27 31.63
CA LEU A 509 15.93 3.84 31.38
C LEU A 509 14.52 3.42 31.80
N ASP A 510 13.98 4.10 32.79
CA ASP A 510 12.62 3.91 33.28
C ASP A 510 11.51 4.24 32.27
N GLU A 511 11.84 4.96 31.19
CA GLU A 511 10.90 5.31 30.11
C GLU A 511 10.77 4.20 29.08
N PHE A 512 11.59 3.18 29.13
CA PHE A 512 11.69 2.14 28.10
C PHE A 512 11.30 0.75 28.59
N SER A 513 11.08 -0.12 27.62
CA SER A 513 10.95 -1.56 27.73
C SER A 513 12.08 -2.24 26.96
N THR A 514 12.43 -3.46 27.34
CA THR A 514 13.28 -4.35 26.54
C THR A 514 12.40 -5.46 25.96
N LEU A 515 12.49 -5.70 24.65
CA LEU A 515 11.80 -6.82 24.01
C LEU A 515 12.83 -7.85 23.58
N ILE A 516 12.70 -9.07 24.11
CA ILE A 516 13.57 -10.21 23.83
C ILE A 516 12.76 -11.25 23.07
N VAL A 517 13.24 -11.63 21.90
CA VAL A 517 12.59 -12.59 20.99
C VAL A 517 13.50 -13.79 20.80
N SER A 518 13.07 -14.96 21.26
CA SER A 518 13.78 -16.24 21.08
C SER A 518 13.10 -17.01 19.94
N LEU A 519 13.88 -17.30 18.87
CA LEU A 519 13.40 -17.99 17.67
C LEU A 519 13.56 -19.50 17.81
N GLN A 520 12.57 -20.24 17.33
CA GLN A 520 12.61 -21.71 17.25
C GLN A 520 12.60 -22.16 15.79
N ARG A 521 13.31 -23.25 15.49
CA ARG A 521 13.43 -23.85 14.14
C ARG A 521 14.02 -22.91 13.08
N MET A 522 14.90 -22.01 13.50
CA MET A 522 15.62 -21.08 12.63
C MET A 522 17.14 -21.22 12.75
N GLU A 523 17.62 -22.34 13.30
CA GLU A 523 19.04 -22.62 13.51
C GLU A 523 19.80 -22.56 12.18
N GLY A 524 20.93 -21.88 12.17
CA GLY A 524 21.78 -21.73 10.99
C GLY A 524 21.25 -20.78 9.91
N LYS A 525 20.19 -20.01 10.22
CA LYS A 525 19.67 -18.96 9.33
C LYS A 525 20.02 -17.58 9.87
N ASN A 526 20.44 -16.68 8.98
CA ASN A 526 20.56 -15.28 9.32
C ASN A 526 19.14 -14.69 9.38
N CYS A 527 18.75 -14.18 10.52
CA CYS A 527 17.42 -13.68 10.77
C CYS A 527 17.47 -12.20 11.13
N LEU A 528 16.96 -11.35 10.26
CA LEU A 528 16.75 -9.93 10.53
C LEU A 528 15.34 -9.76 11.10
N LEU A 529 15.25 -9.33 12.37
CA LEU A 529 13.98 -9.01 13.00
C LEU A 529 13.72 -7.51 12.94
N GLN A 530 12.51 -7.17 12.55
CA GLN A 530 12.02 -5.79 12.47
C GLN A 530 10.88 -5.60 13.46
N LEU A 531 11.01 -4.62 14.34
CA LEU A 531 9.93 -4.14 15.20
C LEU A 531 9.14 -3.10 14.42
N LEU A 532 7.84 -3.33 14.22
CA LEU A 532 6.97 -2.56 13.34
C LEU A 532 5.97 -1.72 14.15
N ASN A 533 5.60 -0.56 13.61
CA ASN A 533 4.50 0.25 14.10
C ASN A 533 3.15 -0.20 13.48
N GLU A 534 2.05 0.46 13.84
CA GLU A 534 0.70 0.22 13.31
C GLU A 534 0.53 0.45 11.80
N SER A 535 1.50 1.11 11.17
CA SER A 535 1.53 1.35 9.71
C SER A 535 2.39 0.33 8.95
N ASP A 536 2.79 -0.78 9.59
CA ASP A 536 3.66 -1.82 9.03
C ASP A 536 5.05 -1.28 8.62
N LYS A 537 5.54 -0.22 9.30
CA LYS A 537 6.86 0.36 9.06
C LYS A 537 7.84 -0.05 10.16
N PRO A 538 9.06 -0.47 9.82
CA PRO A 538 10.08 -0.78 10.81
C PRO A 538 10.50 0.49 11.56
N ILE A 539 10.55 0.38 12.87
CA ILE A 539 11.05 1.41 13.79
C ILE A 539 12.40 1.04 14.40
N ARG A 540 12.67 -0.26 14.53
CA ARG A 540 13.95 -0.84 14.93
C ARG A 540 14.19 -2.16 14.22
N GLU A 541 15.45 -2.45 13.95
CA GLU A 541 15.90 -3.66 13.29
C GLU A 541 17.05 -4.28 14.07
N VAL A 542 17.03 -5.59 14.23
CA VAL A 542 18.04 -6.34 14.97
C VAL A 542 18.30 -7.67 14.27
N VAL A 543 19.56 -7.98 14.01
CA VAL A 543 19.97 -9.31 13.55
C VAL A 543 20.02 -10.25 14.75
N ALA A 544 19.35 -11.39 14.66
CA ALA A 544 19.35 -12.39 15.72
C ALA A 544 20.74 -13.04 15.87
N LYS A 545 21.20 -13.14 17.10
CA LYS A 545 22.42 -13.87 17.46
C LYS A 545 22.04 -15.10 18.27
N ASN A 546 22.50 -16.28 17.87
CA ASN A 546 22.15 -17.54 18.53
C ASN A 546 20.63 -17.74 18.69
N ASN A 547 19.85 -17.42 17.65
CA ASN A 547 18.39 -17.45 17.63
C ASN A 547 17.72 -16.51 18.64
N GLU A 548 18.40 -15.49 19.14
CA GLU A 548 17.82 -14.48 20.01
C GLU A 548 18.06 -13.07 19.46
N ALA A 549 17.03 -12.25 19.48
CA ALA A 549 17.09 -10.82 19.14
C ALA A 549 16.57 -9.99 20.31
N THR A 550 17.35 -8.99 20.72
CA THR A 550 17.00 -8.07 21.81
C THR A 550 16.86 -6.65 21.27
N PHE A 551 15.66 -6.11 21.42
CA PHE A 551 15.37 -4.72 21.13
C PHE A 551 15.45 -3.92 22.44
N TYR A 552 16.50 -3.11 22.56
CA TYR A 552 16.67 -2.19 23.68
C TYR A 552 15.94 -0.87 23.44
N TYR A 553 15.65 -0.16 24.52
CA TYR A 553 15.06 1.19 24.50
C TYR A 553 13.77 1.29 23.67
N VAL A 554 12.90 0.30 23.78
CA VAL A 554 11.59 0.32 23.13
C VAL A 554 10.66 1.22 23.94
N LYS A 555 10.13 2.28 23.31
CA LYS A 555 9.13 3.15 23.96
C LYS A 555 7.84 2.37 24.25
N PRO A 556 7.08 2.74 25.29
CA PRO A 556 5.77 2.13 25.53
C PRO A 556 4.83 2.26 24.33
N GLY A 557 4.12 1.21 24.01
CA GLY A 557 3.21 1.17 22.85
C GLY A 557 2.89 -0.24 22.40
N THR A 558 2.09 -0.33 21.35
CA THR A 558 1.73 -1.58 20.67
C THR A 558 2.57 -1.73 19.40
N PHE A 559 3.19 -2.89 19.25
CA PHE A 559 4.11 -3.17 18.15
C PHE A 559 3.78 -4.53 17.51
N TYR A 560 4.40 -4.75 16.34
CA TYR A 560 4.32 -5.99 15.59
C TYR A 560 5.74 -6.44 15.22
N LEU A 561 5.92 -7.73 14.91
CA LEU A 561 7.20 -8.27 14.50
C LEU A 561 7.13 -8.86 13.11
N ARG A 562 8.14 -8.56 12.31
CA ARG A 562 8.45 -9.20 11.05
C ARG A 562 9.86 -9.77 11.12
N LEU A 563 10.02 -10.97 10.59
CA LEU A 563 11.30 -11.65 10.45
C LEU A 563 11.58 -11.82 8.96
N ILE A 564 12.77 -11.48 8.54
CA ILE A 564 13.32 -11.70 7.22
C ILE A 564 14.45 -12.71 7.34
N VAL A 565 14.44 -13.74 6.51
CA VAL A 565 15.56 -14.66 6.38
C VAL A 565 16.52 -14.07 5.36
N ASP A 566 17.51 -13.36 5.84
CA ASP A 566 18.56 -12.70 5.05
C ASP A 566 19.59 -13.74 4.61
N GLU A 567 19.46 -14.22 3.36
CA GLU A 567 20.29 -15.33 2.87
C GLU A 567 21.72 -14.91 2.51
N ASN A 568 21.94 -13.65 2.20
CA ASN A 568 23.22 -13.09 1.77
C ASN A 568 23.87 -12.16 2.80
N ASP A 569 23.26 -11.98 3.98
CA ASP A 569 23.76 -11.18 5.11
C ASP A 569 24.01 -9.70 4.74
N ASN A 570 23.14 -9.14 3.88
CA ASN A 570 23.24 -7.74 3.47
C ASN A 570 22.40 -6.78 4.32
N GLY A 571 21.57 -7.30 5.24
CA GLY A 571 20.74 -6.53 6.16
C GLY A 571 19.48 -5.93 5.55
N VAL A 572 19.11 -6.34 4.33
CA VAL A 572 17.91 -5.89 3.63
C VAL A 572 17.19 -7.09 3.01
N TRP A 573 15.89 -6.98 2.79
CA TRP A 573 15.12 -7.99 2.06
C TRP A 573 15.42 -7.94 0.57
N ASP A 574 15.71 -9.10 -0.03
CA ASP A 574 15.97 -9.27 -1.45
C ASP A 574 14.83 -9.96 -2.19
N THR A 575 14.46 -9.39 -3.33
CA THR A 575 13.48 -9.97 -4.23
C THR A 575 14.03 -11.17 -5.01
N GLY A 576 13.14 -11.97 -5.58
CA GLY A 576 13.48 -13.12 -6.42
C GLY A 576 13.88 -12.76 -7.86
N LEU A 577 14.41 -13.76 -8.54
CA LEU A 577 14.63 -13.79 -9.99
C LEU A 577 14.02 -15.09 -10.52
N TYR A 578 13.20 -15.01 -11.56
CA TYR A 578 12.45 -16.17 -12.07
C TYR A 578 13.33 -17.41 -12.32
N ASN A 579 14.45 -17.23 -12.98
CA ASN A 579 15.28 -18.36 -13.41
C ASN A 579 16.28 -18.88 -12.35
N THR A 580 16.52 -18.14 -11.27
CA THR A 580 17.66 -18.41 -10.40
C THR A 580 17.37 -18.36 -8.90
N ARG A 581 16.43 -17.57 -8.46
CA ARG A 581 16.24 -17.32 -7.03
C ARG A 581 14.80 -17.01 -6.65
N GLN A 582 14.31 -17.69 -5.61
CA GLN A 582 13.10 -17.29 -4.90
C GLN A 582 13.36 -15.99 -4.09
N PRO A 583 12.35 -15.19 -3.79
CA PRO A 583 12.50 -14.08 -2.86
C PRO A 583 12.84 -14.59 -1.47
N GLU A 584 13.54 -13.78 -0.69
CA GLU A 584 13.81 -14.09 0.70
C GLU A 584 12.54 -14.26 1.52
N ALA A 585 12.54 -15.28 2.38
CA ALA A 585 11.38 -15.65 3.15
C ALA A 585 11.08 -14.63 4.26
N VAL A 586 9.82 -14.24 4.36
CA VAL A 586 9.31 -13.30 5.37
C VAL A 586 8.27 -13.99 6.24
N TYR A 587 8.31 -13.71 7.53
CA TYR A 587 7.35 -14.21 8.52
C TYR A 587 6.85 -13.08 9.40
N TYR A 588 5.61 -13.19 9.88
CA TYR A 588 5.04 -12.28 10.86
C TYR A 588 4.65 -13.00 12.15
N TYR A 589 4.90 -12.34 13.27
CA TYR A 589 4.34 -12.77 14.55
C TYR A 589 2.86 -12.40 14.59
N THR A 590 2.00 -13.39 14.84
CA THR A 590 0.54 -13.26 14.68
C THR A 590 -0.13 -12.36 15.71
N LYS A 591 0.55 -12.06 16.83
CA LYS A 591 -0.02 -11.31 17.95
C LYS A 591 0.58 -9.92 18.06
N GLU A 592 -0.19 -9.02 18.61
CA GLU A 592 0.28 -7.70 19.03
C GLU A 592 1.21 -7.83 20.24
N ILE A 593 2.18 -6.94 20.34
CA ILE A 593 3.14 -6.87 21.43
C ILE A 593 2.94 -5.55 22.16
N GLU A 594 2.47 -5.62 23.39
CA GLU A 594 2.34 -4.46 24.25
C GLU A 594 3.62 -4.29 25.07
N CYS A 595 4.38 -3.25 24.79
CA CYS A 595 5.55 -2.84 25.56
C CYS A 595 5.15 -1.77 26.59
N LYS A 596 5.49 -1.98 27.85
CA LYS A 596 5.25 -1.04 28.97
C LYS A 596 6.59 -0.62 29.57
N ALA A 597 6.70 0.65 29.92
CA ALA A 597 7.87 1.16 30.61
C ALA A 597 8.26 0.31 31.82
N LYS A 598 9.56 0.19 32.08
CA LYS A 598 10.14 -0.60 33.18
C LYS A 598 9.84 -2.10 33.14
N ARG A 599 9.44 -2.65 31.99
CA ARG A 599 9.13 -4.08 31.86
C ARG A 599 9.86 -4.70 30.70
N ASP A 600 10.43 -5.86 30.92
CA ASP A 600 10.94 -6.71 29.86
C ASP A 600 9.82 -7.58 29.31
N VAL A 601 9.72 -7.65 28.00
CA VAL A 601 8.80 -8.53 27.27
C VAL A 601 9.61 -9.66 26.65
N ARG A 602 9.25 -10.91 26.94
CA ARG A 602 9.91 -12.08 26.37
C ARG A 602 8.95 -12.86 25.51
N ILE A 603 9.35 -13.17 24.29
CA ILE A 603 8.54 -13.90 23.32
C ILE A 603 9.36 -15.09 22.82
N THR A 604 8.73 -16.26 22.82
CA THR A 604 9.24 -17.43 22.12
C THR A 604 8.41 -17.61 20.85
N TRP A 605 9.05 -17.63 19.70
CA TRP A 605 8.39 -17.64 18.41
C TRP A 605 8.93 -18.72 17.48
N ASN A 606 8.02 -19.56 16.96
CA ASN A 606 8.29 -20.47 15.85
C ASN A 606 7.64 -19.90 14.58
N PRO A 607 8.40 -19.29 13.65
CA PRO A 607 7.86 -18.66 12.46
C PRO A 607 7.14 -19.61 11.50
N ARG A 608 7.47 -20.91 11.56
CA ARG A 608 6.90 -21.94 10.68
C ARG A 608 5.67 -22.66 11.27
N GLN A 609 5.20 -22.25 12.44
CA GLN A 609 4.07 -22.93 13.09
C GLN A 609 2.74 -22.59 12.45
N THR A 610 2.56 -21.34 12.04
CA THR A 610 1.33 -20.83 11.43
C THR A 610 1.52 -20.70 9.92
N PRO A 611 0.55 -21.11 9.10
CA PRO A 611 0.60 -20.87 7.65
C PRO A 611 0.79 -19.39 7.30
N LEU A 612 1.54 -19.08 6.26
CA LEU A 612 1.92 -17.68 5.90
C LEU A 612 0.70 -16.77 5.74
N TYR A 613 -0.37 -17.27 5.12
CA TYR A 613 -1.59 -16.49 4.87
C TYR A 613 -2.38 -16.13 6.15
N LEU A 614 -2.02 -16.71 7.30
CA LEU A 614 -2.61 -16.41 8.62
C LEU A 614 -1.66 -15.64 9.55
N GLN A 615 -0.43 -15.32 9.10
CA GLN A 615 0.57 -14.73 9.97
C GLN A 615 0.41 -13.23 10.15
N LYS A 616 0.12 -12.50 9.08
CA LYS A 616 0.05 -11.04 9.16
C LYS A 616 -1.15 -10.58 9.98
N PRO A 617 -0.97 -9.80 11.06
CA PRO A 617 -2.08 -9.31 11.87
C PRO A 617 -3.03 -8.40 11.07
N ALA A 618 -4.34 -8.63 11.22
CA ALA A 618 -5.38 -7.90 10.47
C ALA A 618 -5.35 -6.37 10.67
N LYS A 619 -4.84 -5.89 11.82
CA LYS A 619 -4.73 -4.46 12.13
C LYS A 619 -3.73 -3.75 11.22
N ILE A 620 -2.62 -4.40 10.86
CA ILE A 620 -1.59 -3.85 9.98
C ILE A 620 -1.72 -4.30 8.53
N THR A 621 -2.71 -5.14 8.22
CA THR A 621 -3.05 -5.54 6.86
C THR A 621 -3.81 -4.41 6.18
N LYS A 622 -3.27 -3.90 5.07
CA LYS A 622 -3.85 -2.78 4.30
C LYS A 622 -4.95 -3.25 3.38
N GLN A 623 -4.72 -4.38 2.68
CA GLN A 623 -5.73 -5.00 1.83
C GLN A 623 -6.87 -5.52 2.70
N LYS A 624 -8.09 -5.10 2.39
CA LYS A 624 -9.28 -5.56 3.11
C LYS A 624 -9.91 -6.72 2.36
N ALA A 625 -10.46 -7.66 3.13
CA ALA A 625 -11.30 -8.70 2.58
C ALA A 625 -12.47 -8.08 1.79
N ASP A 626 -12.90 -8.75 0.74
CA ASP A 626 -14.08 -8.32 0.00
C ASP A 626 -15.29 -8.29 0.92
N GLU A 627 -16.04 -7.19 0.87
CA GLU A 627 -17.30 -7.12 1.57
C GLU A 627 -18.26 -8.14 0.94
N LYS A 628 -18.59 -9.19 1.69
CA LYS A 628 -19.61 -10.14 1.25
C LYS A 628 -20.90 -9.38 1.05
N GLN A 629 -21.38 -9.36 -0.19
CA GLN A 629 -22.69 -8.82 -0.47
C GLN A 629 -23.71 -9.58 0.36
N LYS A 630 -24.45 -8.86 1.20
CA LYS A 630 -25.46 -9.44 2.08
C LYS A 630 -26.84 -8.94 1.65
N ILE A 631 -27.81 -9.82 1.73
CA ILE A 631 -29.22 -9.44 1.57
C ILE A 631 -29.52 -8.34 2.60
N LYS A 632 -29.93 -7.17 2.13
CA LYS A 632 -30.31 -6.04 2.99
C LYS A 632 -31.67 -6.33 3.62
N ARG A 633 -31.74 -6.57 4.92
CA ARG A 633 -32.97 -6.85 5.67
C ARG A 633 -33.83 -5.60 5.84
N ARG A 634 -34.23 -4.97 4.74
CA ARG A 634 -35.03 -3.74 4.70
C ARG A 634 -36.42 -3.94 5.27
N ASN A 635 -36.98 -5.13 5.11
CA ASN A 635 -38.33 -5.47 5.65
C ASN A 635 -38.34 -5.52 7.18
N TYR A 636 -37.27 -6.01 7.81
CA TYR A 636 -37.14 -5.99 9.27
C TYR A 636 -37.12 -4.54 9.80
N GLU A 637 -36.33 -3.67 9.19
CA GLU A 637 -36.29 -2.25 9.56
C GLU A 637 -37.64 -1.54 9.33
N ARG A 638 -38.31 -1.85 8.23
CA ARG A 638 -39.64 -1.33 7.90
C ARG A 638 -40.67 -1.79 8.90
N ALA A 639 -40.71 -3.08 9.22
CA ALA A 639 -41.64 -3.62 10.23
C ALA A 639 -41.40 -2.96 11.59
N LYS A 640 -40.17 -2.77 12.00
CA LYS A 640 -39.83 -2.05 13.23
C LYS A 640 -40.35 -0.61 13.22
N LYS A 641 -40.24 0.13 12.10
CA LYS A 641 -40.76 1.48 11.94
C LYS A 641 -42.29 1.51 12.02
N LEU A 642 -42.96 0.46 11.53
CA LEU A 642 -44.43 0.32 11.54
C LEU A 642 -44.99 -0.30 12.83
N GLY A 643 -44.12 -0.67 13.80
CA GLY A 643 -44.55 -1.35 15.03
C GLY A 643 -45.10 -2.76 14.80
N LEU A 644 -44.63 -3.43 13.75
CA LEU A 644 -45.02 -4.78 13.36
C LEU A 644 -43.91 -5.75 13.71
N GLU A 645 -44.26 -7.03 13.93
CA GLU A 645 -43.31 -8.12 14.05
C GLU A 645 -43.15 -8.81 12.68
N TYR A 646 -41.93 -8.80 12.13
CA TYR A 646 -41.63 -9.39 10.82
C TYR A 646 -41.09 -10.82 10.97
N ASN A 647 -41.73 -11.75 10.30
CA ASN A 647 -41.27 -13.12 10.21
C ASN A 647 -40.52 -13.35 8.89
N PRO A 648 -39.18 -13.47 8.91
CA PRO A 648 -38.38 -13.63 7.68
C PRO A 648 -38.66 -14.94 6.92
N LYS A 649 -39.25 -15.96 7.57
CA LYS A 649 -39.55 -17.23 6.92
C LYS A 649 -40.83 -17.18 6.08
N SER A 650 -41.83 -16.41 6.49
CA SER A 650 -43.13 -16.29 5.79
C SER A 650 -43.18 -15.02 4.95
N GLY A 651 -42.27 -14.06 5.09
CA GLY A 651 -42.31 -12.75 4.45
C GLY A 651 -43.49 -11.88 4.93
N VAL A 652 -44.15 -12.25 6.01
CA VAL A 652 -45.38 -11.60 6.52
C VAL A 652 -45.07 -10.83 7.79
N ALA A 653 -45.56 -9.59 7.87
CA ALA A 653 -45.49 -8.79 9.09
C ALA A 653 -46.84 -8.79 9.80
N GLU A 654 -46.88 -9.17 11.05
CA GLU A 654 -48.09 -9.22 11.88
C GLU A 654 -48.03 -8.16 13.00
N LYS A 655 -49.19 -7.68 13.44
CA LYS A 655 -49.26 -6.77 14.58
C LYS A 655 -48.79 -7.53 15.86
N VAL A 656 -47.92 -6.91 16.62
CA VAL A 656 -47.46 -7.44 17.91
C VAL A 656 -48.67 -7.73 18.78
N LYS A 657 -48.97 -8.98 19.05
CA LYS A 657 -50.01 -9.38 20.01
C LYS A 657 -49.52 -8.97 21.41
N LYS A 658 -50.12 -7.88 21.97
CA LYS A 658 -49.92 -7.52 23.37
C LYS A 658 -50.36 -8.67 24.24
N SER A 659 -49.44 -9.44 24.80
CA SER A 659 -49.74 -10.42 25.83
C SER A 659 -50.36 -9.69 27.03
N LYS A 660 -51.66 -9.94 27.30
CA LYS A 660 -52.24 -9.56 28.57
C LYS A 660 -51.53 -10.29 29.68
N LYS A 661 -50.58 -9.61 30.36
CA LYS A 661 -50.09 -10.09 31.65
C LYS A 661 -51.34 -10.15 32.58
N ALA A 662 -51.86 -11.35 32.82
CA ALA A 662 -52.79 -11.61 33.89
C ALA A 662 -52.08 -11.35 35.20
N HIS A 663 -52.38 -10.23 35.85
CA HIS A 663 -52.13 -10.06 37.26
C HIS A 663 -53.00 -11.08 37.98
N ARG A 664 -52.43 -12.16 38.49
CA ARG A 664 -53.02 -12.90 39.61
C ARG A 664 -52.40 -12.35 40.89
N LYS A 665 -53.31 -11.85 41.73
CA LYS A 665 -53.07 -11.49 43.11
C LYS A 665 -52.56 -12.67 43.91
#